data_801ae93ba15811e360f39945ec932b94
#
_entry.id   801ae93ba15811e360f39945ec932b94
#
_cell.length_a   1.000
_cell.length_b   1.000
_cell.length_c   1.000
_cell.angle_alpha   90.00
_cell.angle_beta   90.00
_cell.angle_gamma   90.00
#
_symmetry.space_group_name_H-M   'P 1'
#
loop_
_entity.id
_entity.type
_entity.pdbx_description
1 polymer ?
#
loop_
_entity_poly.entity_id
_entity_poly.type
_entity_poly.pdbx_seq_one_letter_code
_entity_poly.pdbx_strand_id
1 'polypeptide(L)'
;MWGKALVTYDLETAISSSTRQAGIIQALQNLGLCHILSVYLKGLDHENKEQCAELQELHYQVAWRNMQWDSCVSVNKGMEGTSYHESLYNALQSLRDREFSTFYESLKYARVKEVEELCKGSLESVYSLYPTLSRLQAIGELENIGELFSRSVTDRQPSEVYNKWWKHSQLLKDSDFSFQEPIMALRTVILEILMEKEMENSQRECLKDILTKHLVELSLLARTFQNTQLPERAIFQIKQYNSANCGVSEWQLEEAQVFWAKKEQSLALSILKQMIKKLDASCTENDPRLKLIHIECLRVCGTWLAETCLENPAVIMQTYLEKAVELAGNYDGESNDELRNGKMKAFLSLARFSDTQYQRIENYMKSSEFENKQALLKRAKEEVGLLREHKIQTNRYTIKVQRELELDEGALRALKKDRKRFLCKAVENYINCLLSGEGHDMWIFRLCSLWLENSGVSEVNGMMKRDGMKIPSYKFLPLMYQLAARMGTKMMGGLGFHDVLNSLISRISVDHPHHTLFIILALANANKDEFLTKPEAARSSRITKNTPKESSQLDEDRTEAANKVICTLRNRRRQMVRSVEALCDAYIILANLDATQWRTQRKGIRIPADQPITKLKNLEDVVVPTMEIKVDPTGEYGNMVTIQSFKPEFRLAGGLNLPKIIDCVGSDGKERRQLVKGRDDLRQDAVMQQVFQMCNTLLQRNTETRKRKLTICTYKVVPLSQRSGVLEWCTGTVPIGEFLLTMTLVLIKDTGQRISVLFNAKRK
;
A
#
# COMPACT_ATOMS: atom_id res chain seq x y z
N MET A 1 -17.03 -16.46 -6.58
CA MET A 1 -18.16 -16.31 -5.64
C MET A 1 -19.50 -16.59 -6.30
N TRP A 2 -19.86 -15.91 -7.38
CA TRP A 2 -21.18 -15.98 -8.01
C TRP A 2 -21.55 -17.37 -8.59
N GLY A 3 -20.59 -18.14 -9.12
CA GLY A 3 -20.88 -19.52 -9.56
C GLY A 3 -21.31 -20.44 -8.41
N LYS A 4 -20.74 -20.28 -7.22
CA LYS A 4 -21.21 -21.00 -6.03
C LYS A 4 -22.59 -20.51 -5.57
N ALA A 5 -22.82 -19.20 -5.61
CA ALA A 5 -24.13 -18.63 -5.29
C ALA A 5 -25.22 -19.17 -6.22
N LEU A 6 -24.96 -19.23 -7.54
CA LEU A 6 -25.88 -19.82 -8.51
C LEU A 6 -26.28 -21.25 -8.15
N VAL A 7 -25.29 -22.11 -7.86
CA VAL A 7 -25.55 -23.49 -7.45
C VAL A 7 -26.31 -23.56 -6.14
N THR A 8 -26.00 -22.69 -5.17
CA THR A 8 -26.69 -22.66 -3.88
C THR A 8 -28.15 -22.26 -4.05
N TYR A 9 -28.44 -21.21 -4.81
CA TYR A 9 -29.82 -20.80 -5.08
C TYR A 9 -30.62 -21.85 -5.88
N ASP A 10 -29.96 -22.58 -6.79
CA ASP A 10 -30.60 -23.64 -7.54
C ASP A 10 -30.98 -24.85 -6.69
N LEU A 11 -30.12 -25.22 -5.74
CA LEU A 11 -30.33 -26.38 -4.85
C LEU A 11 -31.17 -26.07 -3.61
N GLU A 12 -31.32 -24.82 -3.23
CA GLU A 12 -32.00 -24.45 -1.96
C GLU A 12 -33.51 -24.48 -2.13
N THR A 13 -34.16 -25.39 -1.43
CA THR A 13 -35.61 -25.60 -1.46
C THR A 13 -36.38 -24.92 -0.31
N ALA A 14 -35.65 -24.46 0.71
CA ALA A 14 -36.24 -23.82 1.90
C ALA A 14 -36.59 -22.35 1.69
N ILE A 15 -36.11 -21.73 0.62
CA ILE A 15 -36.34 -20.31 0.28
C ILE A 15 -37.58 -20.17 -0.60
N SER A 16 -38.28 -19.02 -0.49
CA SER A 16 -39.42 -18.73 -1.37
C SER A 16 -39.00 -18.75 -2.85
N SER A 17 -39.91 -19.20 -3.72
CA SER A 17 -39.63 -19.28 -5.16
C SER A 17 -39.17 -17.94 -5.76
N SER A 18 -39.75 -16.81 -5.33
CA SER A 18 -39.39 -15.46 -5.79
C SER A 18 -37.96 -15.06 -5.38
N THR A 19 -37.55 -15.33 -4.14
CA THR A 19 -36.20 -15.03 -3.64
C THR A 19 -35.17 -15.91 -4.33
N ARG A 20 -35.49 -17.19 -4.59
CA ARG A 20 -34.64 -18.11 -5.34
C ARG A 20 -34.43 -17.64 -6.77
N GLN A 21 -35.51 -17.29 -7.47
CA GLN A 21 -35.45 -16.76 -8.83
C GLN A 21 -34.64 -15.46 -8.91
N ALA A 22 -34.88 -14.52 -8.01
CA ALA A 22 -34.11 -13.26 -7.93
C ALA A 22 -32.61 -13.53 -7.69
N GLY A 23 -32.27 -14.47 -6.80
CA GLY A 23 -30.89 -14.86 -6.53
C GLY A 23 -30.19 -15.51 -7.74
N ILE A 24 -30.90 -16.39 -8.48
CA ILE A 24 -30.40 -16.99 -9.73
C ILE A 24 -30.16 -15.90 -10.79
N ILE A 25 -31.14 -15.01 -10.99
CA ILE A 25 -31.02 -13.90 -11.94
C ILE A 25 -29.82 -13.02 -11.61
N GLN A 26 -29.67 -12.63 -10.36
CA GLN A 26 -28.57 -11.80 -9.92
C GLN A 26 -27.21 -12.52 -10.10
N ALA A 27 -27.14 -13.82 -9.82
CA ALA A 27 -25.93 -14.60 -10.00
C ALA A 27 -25.55 -14.71 -11.49
N LEU A 28 -26.49 -15.01 -12.38
CA LEU A 28 -26.30 -15.07 -13.83
C LEU A 28 -25.84 -13.72 -14.40
N GLN A 29 -26.42 -12.64 -13.91
CA GLN A 29 -26.09 -11.27 -14.30
C GLN A 29 -24.66 -10.89 -13.91
N ASN A 30 -24.27 -11.16 -12.67
CA ASN A 30 -22.90 -10.87 -12.20
C ASN A 30 -21.83 -11.78 -12.82
N LEU A 31 -22.24 -12.93 -13.33
CA LEU A 31 -21.38 -13.79 -14.16
C LEU A 31 -21.27 -13.31 -15.62
N GLY A 32 -22.08 -12.35 -16.04
CA GLY A 32 -22.10 -11.86 -17.42
C GLY A 32 -22.80 -12.81 -18.41
N LEU A 33 -23.57 -13.80 -17.92
CA LEU A 33 -24.27 -14.82 -18.73
C LEU A 33 -25.61 -14.29 -19.26
N CYS A 34 -25.60 -13.14 -19.94
CA CYS A 34 -26.81 -12.41 -20.32
C CYS A 34 -27.75 -13.17 -21.27
N HIS A 35 -27.20 -14.00 -22.16
CA HIS A 35 -28.04 -14.82 -23.06
C HIS A 35 -28.74 -15.96 -22.32
N ILE A 36 -28.06 -16.63 -21.40
CA ILE A 36 -28.66 -17.66 -20.54
C ILE A 36 -29.75 -17.04 -19.68
N LEU A 37 -29.46 -15.85 -19.14
CA LEU A 37 -30.41 -15.08 -18.34
C LEU A 37 -31.67 -14.71 -19.15
N SER A 38 -31.53 -14.28 -20.41
CA SER A 38 -32.65 -14.00 -21.30
C SER A 38 -33.52 -15.23 -21.55
N VAL A 39 -32.89 -16.40 -21.78
CA VAL A 39 -33.62 -17.66 -21.96
C VAL A 39 -34.35 -18.09 -20.68
N TYR A 40 -33.67 -17.93 -19.52
CA TYR A 40 -34.25 -18.25 -18.22
C TYR A 40 -35.48 -17.40 -17.93
N LEU A 41 -35.40 -16.09 -18.19
CA LEU A 41 -36.54 -15.17 -18.01
C LEU A 41 -37.72 -15.51 -18.91
N LYS A 42 -37.49 -15.82 -20.21
CA LYS A 42 -38.52 -16.27 -21.11
C LYS A 42 -39.23 -17.55 -20.64
N GLY A 43 -38.48 -18.43 -19.96
CA GLY A 43 -39.07 -19.64 -19.35
C GLY A 43 -40.01 -19.29 -18.19
N LEU A 44 -39.64 -18.32 -17.37
CA LEU A 44 -40.46 -17.86 -16.23
C LEU A 44 -41.76 -17.17 -16.66
N ASP A 45 -41.78 -16.46 -17.81
CA ASP A 45 -42.97 -15.78 -18.33
C ASP A 45 -44.09 -16.76 -18.67
N HIS A 46 -43.74 -18.01 -19.02
CA HIS A 46 -44.71 -19.06 -19.31
C HIS A 46 -45.37 -19.69 -18.08
N GLU A 47 -44.68 -19.60 -16.91
CA GLU A 47 -45.14 -20.27 -15.68
C GLU A 47 -46.00 -19.37 -14.78
N ASN A 48 -45.77 -18.06 -14.78
CA ASN A 48 -46.40 -17.12 -13.84
C ASN A 48 -47.23 -16.05 -14.57
N LYS A 49 -48.56 -16.15 -14.49
CA LYS A 49 -49.51 -15.13 -15.02
C LYS A 49 -49.61 -13.88 -14.16
N GLU A 50 -49.17 -13.89 -12.91
CA GLU A 50 -49.03 -12.71 -12.03
C GLU A 50 -47.59 -12.31 -11.91
N GLN A 51 -47.13 -11.44 -12.80
CA GLN A 51 -45.74 -10.94 -12.75
C GLN A 51 -45.55 -10.07 -11.52
N CYS A 52 -44.67 -10.48 -10.63
CA CYS A 52 -44.18 -9.63 -9.56
C CYS A 52 -43.44 -8.41 -10.15
N ALA A 53 -43.71 -7.20 -9.63
CA ALA A 53 -43.09 -5.95 -10.12
C ALA A 53 -41.54 -6.04 -10.16
N GLU A 54 -40.94 -6.80 -9.26
CA GLU A 54 -39.48 -7.04 -9.22
C GLU A 54 -38.98 -7.84 -10.44
N LEU A 55 -39.73 -8.84 -10.90
CA LEU A 55 -39.37 -9.60 -12.09
C LEU A 55 -39.49 -8.75 -13.37
N GLN A 56 -40.48 -7.88 -13.44
CA GLN A 56 -40.65 -6.95 -14.56
C GLN A 56 -39.50 -5.95 -14.64
N GLU A 57 -39.04 -5.42 -13.50
CA GLU A 57 -37.87 -4.55 -13.43
C GLU A 57 -36.59 -5.25 -13.92
N LEU A 58 -36.40 -6.53 -13.55
CA LEU A 58 -35.29 -7.32 -14.00
C LEU A 58 -35.37 -7.64 -15.51
N HIS A 59 -36.55 -7.84 -16.07
CA HIS A 59 -36.74 -7.98 -17.52
C HIS A 59 -36.28 -6.77 -18.30
N TYR A 60 -36.64 -5.56 -17.88
CA TYR A 60 -36.16 -4.32 -18.49
C TYR A 60 -34.65 -4.17 -18.36
N GLN A 61 -34.10 -4.54 -17.21
CA GLN A 61 -32.67 -4.51 -17.00
C GLN A 61 -31.90 -5.44 -17.97
N VAL A 62 -32.40 -6.65 -18.17
CA VAL A 62 -31.81 -7.61 -19.11
C VAL A 62 -31.99 -7.18 -20.55
N ALA A 63 -33.17 -6.65 -20.88
CA ALA A 63 -33.51 -6.21 -22.23
C ALA A 63 -32.58 -5.09 -22.72
N TRP A 64 -32.37 -4.02 -21.93
CA TRP A 64 -31.48 -2.95 -22.35
C TRP A 64 -30.00 -3.38 -22.38
N ARG A 65 -29.57 -4.27 -21.48
CA ARG A 65 -28.20 -4.79 -21.48
C ARG A 65 -27.89 -5.68 -22.69
N ASN A 66 -28.88 -6.37 -23.23
CA ASN A 66 -28.74 -7.21 -24.42
C ASN A 66 -29.19 -6.50 -25.70
N MET A 67 -29.56 -5.22 -25.65
CA MET A 67 -30.06 -4.43 -26.78
C MET A 67 -31.31 -5.09 -27.46
N GLN A 68 -32.14 -5.72 -26.65
CA GLN A 68 -33.37 -6.39 -27.11
C GLN A 68 -34.56 -5.42 -27.00
N TRP A 69 -34.75 -4.61 -28.03
CA TRP A 69 -35.71 -3.51 -28.01
C TRP A 69 -37.17 -3.92 -28.30
N ASP A 70 -37.38 -5.12 -28.79
CA ASP A 70 -38.71 -5.65 -29.16
C ASP A 70 -39.28 -6.64 -28.11
N SER A 71 -38.54 -6.89 -27.03
CA SER A 71 -38.90 -7.95 -26.07
C SER A 71 -39.80 -7.49 -24.93
N CYS A 72 -39.88 -6.19 -24.66
CA CYS A 72 -40.70 -5.64 -23.61
C CYS A 72 -41.91 -4.92 -24.21
N VAL A 73 -43.09 -5.50 -24.08
CA VAL A 73 -44.33 -4.81 -24.45
C VAL A 73 -44.63 -3.79 -23.36
N SER A 74 -44.46 -2.52 -23.67
CA SER A 74 -45.00 -1.43 -22.83
C SER A 74 -46.50 -1.58 -22.74
N VAL A 75 -47.02 -2.09 -21.65
CA VAL A 75 -48.39 -1.94 -21.32
C VAL A 75 -48.59 -0.44 -21.12
N ASN A 76 -49.44 0.19 -21.93
CA ASN A 76 -49.81 1.62 -21.91
C ASN A 76 -50.34 2.07 -20.54
N LYS A 77 -49.51 2.04 -19.51
CA LYS A 77 -49.69 2.75 -18.26
C LYS A 77 -48.99 4.09 -18.47
N GLY A 78 -49.71 5.19 -18.28
CA GLY A 78 -49.11 6.51 -18.38
C GLY A 78 -47.79 6.55 -17.65
N MET A 79 -46.84 7.37 -18.09
CA MET A 79 -45.46 7.39 -17.59
C MET A 79 -45.32 7.60 -16.07
N GLU A 80 -46.35 7.97 -15.39
CA GLU A 80 -46.45 8.03 -13.93
C GLU A 80 -46.47 6.62 -13.34
N GLY A 81 -45.32 6.16 -12.83
CA GLY A 81 -45.18 4.84 -12.17
C GLY A 81 -44.18 3.89 -12.80
N THR A 82 -43.43 4.32 -13.80
CA THR A 82 -42.37 3.51 -14.40
C THR A 82 -41.23 3.23 -13.43
N SER A 83 -40.67 2.01 -13.49
CA SER A 83 -39.53 1.63 -12.68
C SER A 83 -38.21 2.25 -13.22
N TYR A 84 -37.14 2.17 -12.45
CA TYR A 84 -35.85 2.73 -12.88
C TYR A 84 -35.36 2.08 -14.19
N HIS A 85 -35.35 0.75 -14.25
CA HIS A 85 -34.85 0.05 -15.45
C HIS A 85 -35.80 0.16 -16.64
N GLU A 86 -37.08 0.31 -16.40
CA GLU A 86 -38.07 0.62 -17.45
C GLU A 86 -37.83 2.01 -18.04
N SER A 87 -37.66 3.03 -17.19
CA SER A 87 -37.33 4.39 -17.62
C SER A 87 -35.98 4.44 -18.38
N LEU A 88 -34.99 3.68 -17.92
CA LEU A 88 -33.70 3.60 -18.58
C LEU A 88 -33.79 2.91 -19.95
N TYR A 89 -34.59 1.82 -20.06
CA TYR A 89 -34.87 1.13 -21.31
C TYR A 89 -35.52 2.08 -22.32
N ASN A 90 -36.56 2.80 -21.90
CA ASN A 90 -37.25 3.76 -22.75
C ASN A 90 -36.33 4.90 -23.20
N ALA A 91 -35.46 5.39 -22.31
CA ALA A 91 -34.48 6.43 -22.65
C ALA A 91 -33.47 5.89 -23.70
N LEU A 92 -32.94 4.70 -23.53
CA LEU A 92 -31.99 4.11 -24.48
C LEU A 92 -32.65 3.82 -25.83
N GLN A 93 -33.89 3.35 -25.84
CA GLN A 93 -34.68 3.13 -27.06
C GLN A 93 -34.92 4.46 -27.78
N SER A 94 -35.31 5.50 -27.05
CA SER A 94 -35.53 6.86 -27.60
C SER A 94 -34.22 7.47 -28.12
N LEU A 95 -33.08 7.21 -27.45
CA LEU A 95 -31.76 7.60 -27.93
C LEU A 95 -31.41 6.91 -29.27
N ARG A 96 -31.67 5.59 -29.37
CA ARG A 96 -31.51 4.83 -30.61
C ARG A 96 -32.37 5.41 -31.72
N ASP A 97 -33.61 5.73 -31.43
CA ASP A 97 -34.57 6.21 -32.44
C ASP A 97 -34.50 7.75 -32.67
N ARG A 98 -33.58 8.43 -31.92
CA ARG A 98 -33.34 9.89 -31.95
C ARG A 98 -34.56 10.74 -31.56
N GLU A 99 -35.38 10.22 -30.68
CA GLU A 99 -36.52 10.93 -30.08
C GLU A 99 -36.13 11.62 -28.77
N PHE A 100 -35.46 12.76 -28.86
CA PHE A 100 -34.88 13.44 -27.71
C PHE A 100 -35.92 13.96 -26.68
N SER A 101 -37.15 14.27 -27.09
CA SER A 101 -38.24 14.67 -26.16
C SER A 101 -38.56 13.54 -25.18
N THR A 102 -38.82 12.35 -25.71
CA THR A 102 -39.13 11.14 -24.95
C THR A 102 -37.93 10.70 -24.12
N PHE A 103 -36.70 10.85 -24.67
CA PHE A 103 -35.45 10.57 -23.98
C PHE A 103 -35.33 11.40 -22.69
N TYR A 104 -35.43 12.74 -22.76
CA TYR A 104 -35.28 13.59 -21.58
C TYR A 104 -36.44 13.40 -20.59
N GLU A 105 -37.64 13.15 -21.05
CA GLU A 105 -38.77 12.85 -20.21
C GLU A 105 -38.56 11.56 -19.41
N SER A 106 -38.11 10.49 -20.05
CA SER A 106 -37.79 9.23 -19.40
C SER A 106 -36.67 9.40 -18.35
N LEU A 107 -35.62 10.16 -18.65
CA LEU A 107 -34.53 10.45 -17.69
C LEU A 107 -35.03 11.27 -16.50
N LYS A 108 -35.94 12.22 -16.72
CA LYS A 108 -36.59 13.02 -15.67
C LYS A 108 -37.33 12.10 -14.69
N TYR A 109 -38.17 11.18 -15.20
CA TYR A 109 -38.92 10.25 -14.37
C TYR A 109 -37.97 9.34 -13.56
N ALA A 110 -36.95 8.77 -14.21
CA ALA A 110 -35.93 7.97 -13.51
C ALA A 110 -35.24 8.75 -12.38
N ARG A 111 -34.90 10.02 -12.65
CA ARG A 111 -34.25 10.88 -11.64
C ARG A 111 -35.15 11.20 -10.46
N VAL A 112 -36.39 11.59 -10.72
CA VAL A 112 -37.36 11.92 -9.66
C VAL A 112 -37.51 10.72 -8.73
N LYS A 113 -37.68 9.53 -9.29
CA LYS A 113 -37.85 8.30 -8.51
C LYS A 113 -36.60 7.98 -7.64
N GLU A 114 -35.41 8.07 -8.21
CA GLU A 114 -34.17 7.80 -7.45
C GLU A 114 -33.94 8.88 -6.38
N VAL A 115 -34.34 10.15 -6.62
CA VAL A 115 -34.25 11.19 -5.58
C VAL A 115 -35.29 10.94 -4.46
N GLU A 116 -36.47 10.47 -4.78
CA GLU A 116 -37.45 10.05 -3.76
C GLU A 116 -36.94 8.90 -2.90
N GLU A 117 -36.32 7.89 -3.50
CA GLU A 117 -35.71 6.79 -2.76
C GLU A 117 -34.53 7.28 -1.91
N LEU A 118 -33.72 8.21 -2.41
CA LEU A 118 -32.64 8.83 -1.64
C LEU A 118 -33.18 9.57 -0.41
N CYS A 119 -34.31 10.27 -0.54
CA CYS A 119 -34.96 11.00 0.57
C CYS A 119 -35.57 10.06 1.63
N LYS A 120 -35.98 8.83 1.23
CA LYS A 120 -36.47 7.79 2.16
C LYS A 120 -35.35 7.09 2.88
N GLY A 121 -34.13 7.16 2.36
CA GLY A 121 -32.95 6.47 2.90
C GLY A 121 -32.59 6.94 4.30
N SER A 122 -32.19 6.00 5.16
CA SER A 122 -31.69 6.32 6.50
C SER A 122 -30.29 6.95 6.42
N LEU A 123 -30.09 8.08 7.08
CA LEU A 123 -28.78 8.73 7.23
C LEU A 123 -27.84 7.96 8.17
N GLU A 124 -28.36 6.98 8.88
CA GLU A 124 -27.54 6.15 9.79
C GLU A 124 -26.61 5.17 9.04
N SER A 125 -26.99 4.76 7.82
CA SER A 125 -26.21 3.86 6.98
C SER A 125 -25.88 4.53 5.65
N VAL A 126 -24.70 5.12 5.54
CA VAL A 126 -24.19 5.70 4.29
C VAL A 126 -24.16 4.68 3.16
N TYR A 127 -23.92 3.39 3.48
CA TYR A 127 -23.85 2.32 2.48
C TYR A 127 -25.19 2.11 1.74
N SER A 128 -26.31 2.32 2.40
CA SER A 128 -27.66 2.18 1.78
C SER A 128 -27.93 3.21 0.67
N LEU A 129 -27.17 4.32 0.65
CA LEU A 129 -27.32 5.38 -0.34
C LEU A 129 -26.55 5.09 -1.66
N TYR A 130 -25.53 4.23 -1.62
CA TYR A 130 -24.67 4.00 -2.79
C TYR A 130 -25.39 3.44 -4.02
N PRO A 131 -26.35 2.49 -3.93
CA PRO A 131 -27.09 2.01 -5.09
C PRO A 131 -27.80 3.14 -5.83
N THR A 132 -28.51 3.98 -5.08
CA THR A 132 -29.25 5.14 -5.62
C THR A 132 -28.29 6.17 -6.22
N LEU A 133 -27.17 6.48 -5.55
CA LEU A 133 -26.15 7.37 -6.08
C LEU A 133 -25.51 6.85 -7.37
N SER A 134 -25.27 5.53 -7.47
CA SER A 134 -24.78 4.89 -8.68
C SER A 134 -25.77 5.02 -9.85
N ARG A 135 -27.08 4.87 -9.59
CA ARG A 135 -28.14 5.05 -10.58
C ARG A 135 -28.27 6.51 -11.02
N LEU A 136 -28.17 7.46 -10.09
CA LEU A 136 -28.16 8.90 -10.43
C LEU A 136 -26.93 9.27 -11.27
N GLN A 137 -25.76 8.67 -11.00
CA GLN A 137 -24.58 8.83 -11.83
C GLN A 137 -24.81 8.32 -13.26
N ALA A 138 -25.44 7.14 -13.41
CA ALA A 138 -25.79 6.57 -14.70
C ALA A 138 -26.74 7.47 -15.50
N ILE A 139 -27.74 8.06 -14.85
CA ILE A 139 -28.66 9.06 -15.47
C ILE A 139 -27.86 10.28 -15.94
N GLY A 140 -26.98 10.81 -15.10
CA GLY A 140 -26.13 11.96 -15.48
C GLY A 140 -25.21 11.69 -16.66
N GLU A 141 -24.69 10.46 -16.80
CA GLU A 141 -23.90 10.07 -17.96
C GLU A 141 -24.72 10.00 -19.25
N LEU A 142 -25.98 9.54 -19.19
CA LEU A 142 -26.89 9.58 -20.33
C LEU A 142 -27.24 11.02 -20.74
N GLU A 143 -27.44 11.93 -19.80
CA GLU A 143 -27.67 13.35 -20.12
C GLU A 143 -26.50 13.97 -20.86
N ASN A 144 -25.26 13.67 -20.43
CA ASN A 144 -24.07 14.13 -21.17
C ASN A 144 -24.06 13.64 -22.62
N ILE A 145 -24.61 12.46 -22.91
CA ILE A 145 -24.77 11.95 -24.28
C ILE A 145 -25.84 12.75 -25.03
N GLY A 146 -26.99 13.02 -24.39
CA GLY A 146 -28.03 13.87 -24.98
C GLY A 146 -27.51 15.26 -25.35
N GLU A 147 -26.69 15.88 -24.50
CA GLU A 147 -26.02 17.14 -24.79
C GLU A 147 -25.07 17.05 -25.99
N LEU A 148 -24.36 15.95 -26.16
CA LEU A 148 -23.49 15.73 -27.33
C LEU A 148 -24.29 15.79 -28.63
N PHE A 149 -25.49 15.20 -28.65
CA PHE A 149 -26.37 15.19 -29.83
C PHE A 149 -27.09 16.50 -30.09
N SER A 150 -27.21 17.37 -29.11
CA SER A 150 -27.74 18.73 -29.29
C SER A 150 -26.77 19.65 -30.05
N ARG A 151 -25.51 19.29 -30.15
CA ARG A 151 -24.48 20.02 -30.92
C ARG A 151 -24.58 19.69 -32.41
N SER A 152 -24.01 20.57 -33.25
CA SER A 152 -23.92 20.31 -34.70
C SER A 152 -23.07 19.05 -34.97
N VAL A 153 -23.30 18.37 -36.08
CA VAL A 153 -22.59 17.11 -36.42
C VAL A 153 -21.07 17.33 -36.49
N THR A 154 -20.63 18.49 -36.95
CA THR A 154 -19.22 18.88 -37.06
C THR A 154 -18.52 19.08 -35.72
N ASP A 155 -19.30 19.44 -34.67
CA ASP A 155 -18.75 19.79 -33.34
C ASP A 155 -18.85 18.64 -32.33
N ARG A 156 -19.35 17.47 -32.76
CA ARG A 156 -19.44 16.28 -31.91
C ARG A 156 -18.10 15.67 -31.70
N GLN A 157 -17.63 15.66 -30.46
CA GLN A 157 -16.38 15.00 -30.07
C GLN A 157 -16.65 13.89 -29.05
N PRO A 158 -16.87 12.65 -29.48
CA PRO A 158 -17.08 11.51 -28.58
C PRO A 158 -15.95 11.31 -27.56
N SER A 159 -14.74 11.70 -27.94
CA SER A 159 -13.55 11.65 -27.07
C SER A 159 -13.67 12.52 -25.81
N GLU A 160 -14.39 13.65 -25.86
CA GLU A 160 -14.64 14.49 -24.68
C GLU A 160 -15.50 13.77 -23.64
N VAL A 161 -16.54 13.06 -24.10
CA VAL A 161 -17.41 12.28 -23.23
C VAL A 161 -16.65 11.11 -22.62
N TYR A 162 -15.86 10.40 -23.41
CA TYR A 162 -15.01 9.33 -22.92
C TYR A 162 -14.01 9.82 -21.86
N ASN A 163 -13.39 10.98 -22.06
CA ASN A 163 -12.49 11.57 -21.08
C ASN A 163 -13.20 11.94 -19.77
N LYS A 164 -14.48 12.39 -19.82
CA LYS A 164 -15.31 12.59 -18.61
C LYS A 164 -15.57 11.25 -17.92
N TRP A 165 -15.97 10.21 -18.66
CA TRP A 165 -16.20 8.88 -18.13
C TRP A 165 -14.97 8.27 -17.47
N TRP A 166 -13.81 8.44 -18.11
CA TRP A 166 -12.55 7.99 -17.54
C TRP A 166 -12.25 8.68 -16.18
N LYS A 167 -12.45 10.00 -16.08
CA LYS A 167 -12.30 10.73 -14.82
C LYS A 167 -13.27 10.20 -13.75
N HIS A 168 -14.53 9.95 -14.12
CA HIS A 168 -15.51 9.36 -13.18
C HIS A 168 -15.09 7.95 -12.75
N SER A 169 -14.58 7.12 -13.64
CA SER A 169 -14.05 5.80 -13.30
C SER A 169 -12.89 5.87 -12.30
N GLN A 170 -12.01 6.87 -12.42
CA GLN A 170 -10.93 7.07 -11.44
C GLN A 170 -11.45 7.44 -10.05
N LEU A 171 -12.52 8.23 -9.96
CA LEU A 171 -13.16 8.57 -8.68
C LEU A 171 -13.86 7.35 -8.04
N LEU A 172 -14.41 6.47 -8.87
CA LEU A 172 -15.12 5.26 -8.43
C LEU A 172 -14.21 4.06 -8.20
N LYS A 173 -12.91 4.17 -8.49
CA LYS A 173 -11.94 3.06 -8.47
C LYS A 173 -11.95 2.21 -7.20
N ASP A 174 -12.28 2.83 -6.06
CA ASP A 174 -12.29 2.19 -4.75
C ASP A 174 -13.67 1.72 -4.31
N SER A 175 -14.70 1.91 -5.13
CA SER A 175 -16.07 1.46 -4.84
C SER A 175 -16.24 -0.04 -5.16
N ASP A 176 -17.37 -0.62 -4.73
CA ASP A 176 -17.69 -2.02 -5.02
C ASP A 176 -17.99 -2.26 -6.49
N PHE A 177 -17.66 -3.45 -6.97
CA PHE A 177 -17.94 -3.90 -8.33
C PHE A 177 -19.43 -3.76 -8.69
N SER A 178 -20.32 -4.06 -7.75
CA SER A 178 -21.78 -3.95 -7.91
C SER A 178 -22.27 -2.54 -8.25
N PHE A 179 -21.48 -1.50 -7.92
CA PHE A 179 -21.82 -0.11 -8.26
C PHE A 179 -21.13 0.36 -9.54
N GLN A 180 -19.95 -0.16 -9.85
CA GLN A 180 -19.20 0.23 -11.04
C GLN A 180 -19.69 -0.50 -12.30
N GLU A 181 -19.93 -1.82 -12.20
CA GLU A 181 -20.31 -2.65 -13.33
C GLU A 181 -21.57 -2.16 -14.07
N PRO A 182 -22.67 -1.78 -13.39
CA PRO A 182 -23.86 -1.27 -14.09
C PRO A 182 -23.60 0.00 -14.93
N ILE A 183 -22.75 0.88 -14.44
CA ILE A 183 -22.34 2.09 -15.17
C ILE A 183 -21.51 1.71 -16.39
N MET A 184 -20.57 0.78 -16.23
CA MET A 184 -19.74 0.31 -17.34
C MET A 184 -20.58 -0.41 -18.40
N ALA A 185 -21.54 -1.25 -17.99
CA ALA A 185 -22.47 -1.91 -18.90
C ALA A 185 -23.32 -0.90 -19.69
N LEU A 186 -23.80 0.14 -19.02
CA LEU A 186 -24.56 1.22 -19.68
C LEU A 186 -23.72 1.95 -20.73
N ARG A 187 -22.47 2.29 -20.43
CA ARG A 187 -21.54 2.91 -21.38
C ARG A 187 -21.30 2.03 -22.59
N THR A 188 -21.19 0.71 -22.40
CA THR A 188 -21.06 -0.25 -23.51
C THR A 188 -22.27 -0.17 -24.44
N VAL A 189 -23.49 -0.24 -23.89
CA VAL A 189 -24.72 -0.16 -24.68
C VAL A 189 -24.84 1.17 -25.42
N ILE A 190 -24.51 2.29 -24.75
CA ILE A 190 -24.51 3.61 -25.39
C ILE A 190 -23.57 3.64 -26.60
N LEU A 191 -22.32 3.17 -26.44
CA LEU A 191 -21.34 3.15 -27.52
C LEU A 191 -21.78 2.27 -28.69
N GLU A 192 -22.39 1.12 -28.40
CA GLU A 192 -22.94 0.22 -29.43
C GLU A 192 -24.12 0.89 -30.19
N ILE A 193 -25.07 1.53 -29.51
CA ILE A 193 -26.14 2.30 -30.13
C ILE A 193 -25.57 3.40 -31.05
N LEU A 194 -24.54 4.12 -30.58
CA LEU A 194 -23.90 5.18 -31.37
C LEU A 194 -23.23 4.62 -32.63
N MET A 195 -22.54 3.47 -32.51
CA MET A 195 -21.87 2.81 -33.64
C MET A 195 -22.85 2.29 -34.69
N GLU A 196 -24.05 1.80 -34.29
CA GLU A 196 -25.05 1.31 -35.23
C GLU A 196 -25.62 2.45 -36.10
N LYS A 197 -25.71 3.65 -35.57
CA LYS A 197 -26.38 4.81 -36.22
C LYS A 197 -25.42 5.74 -36.94
N GLU A 198 -24.10 5.58 -36.74
CA GLU A 198 -23.10 6.49 -37.34
C GLU A 198 -22.79 6.04 -38.77
N MET A 199 -22.98 6.98 -39.71
CA MET A 199 -22.78 6.75 -41.14
C MET A 199 -21.38 7.16 -41.63
N GLU A 200 -20.71 8.07 -40.91
CA GLU A 200 -19.38 8.53 -41.27
C GLU A 200 -18.28 7.56 -40.81
N ASN A 201 -17.52 7.05 -41.74
CA ASN A 201 -16.45 6.07 -41.45
C ASN A 201 -15.42 6.58 -40.43
N SER A 202 -15.08 7.87 -40.45
CA SER A 202 -14.12 8.48 -39.52
C SER A 202 -14.61 8.49 -38.10
N GLN A 203 -15.87 8.89 -37.86
CA GLN A 203 -16.49 8.93 -36.54
C GLN A 203 -16.75 7.51 -36.01
N ARG A 204 -17.10 6.59 -36.91
CA ARG A 204 -17.30 5.18 -36.56
C ARG A 204 -16.00 4.51 -36.10
N GLU A 205 -14.87 4.77 -36.76
CA GLU A 205 -13.56 4.27 -36.30
C GLU A 205 -13.14 4.90 -34.96
N CYS A 206 -13.43 6.17 -34.73
CA CYS A 206 -13.20 6.81 -33.43
C CYS A 206 -14.04 6.14 -32.31
N LEU A 207 -15.33 5.93 -32.56
CA LEU A 207 -16.21 5.22 -31.61
C LEU A 207 -15.74 3.80 -31.33
N LYS A 208 -15.27 3.08 -32.34
CA LYS A 208 -14.71 1.75 -32.23
C LYS A 208 -13.45 1.71 -31.35
N ASP A 209 -12.56 2.69 -31.51
CA ASP A 209 -11.37 2.84 -30.63
C ASP A 209 -11.77 3.14 -29.19
N ILE A 210 -12.76 4.02 -28.98
CA ILE A 210 -13.32 4.32 -27.66
C ILE A 210 -13.97 3.08 -27.03
N LEU A 211 -14.78 2.34 -27.79
CA LEU A 211 -15.41 1.10 -27.30
C LEU A 211 -14.36 0.06 -26.93
N THR A 212 -13.32 -0.10 -27.74
CA THR A 212 -12.20 -1.03 -27.45
C THR A 212 -11.52 -0.66 -26.13
N LYS A 213 -11.18 0.62 -25.93
CA LYS A 213 -10.59 1.09 -24.65
C LYS A 213 -11.53 0.85 -23.47
N HIS A 214 -12.80 1.17 -23.64
CA HIS A 214 -13.80 0.98 -22.60
C HIS A 214 -13.97 -0.51 -22.21
N LEU A 215 -14.00 -1.42 -23.21
CA LEU A 215 -14.07 -2.86 -22.95
C LEU A 215 -12.80 -3.41 -22.27
N VAL A 216 -11.63 -2.85 -22.58
CA VAL A 216 -10.38 -3.17 -21.84
C VAL A 216 -10.48 -2.71 -20.38
N GLU A 217 -11.00 -1.52 -20.12
CA GLU A 217 -11.24 -1.04 -18.75
C GLU A 217 -12.24 -1.94 -18.00
N LEU A 218 -13.34 -2.34 -18.64
CA LEU A 218 -14.33 -3.26 -18.08
C LEU A 218 -13.71 -4.63 -17.77
N SER A 219 -12.88 -5.16 -18.67
CA SER A 219 -12.16 -6.42 -18.48
C SER A 219 -11.23 -6.33 -17.27
N LEU A 220 -10.42 -5.27 -17.20
CA LEU A 220 -9.51 -5.02 -16.08
C LEU A 220 -10.26 -4.94 -14.76
N LEU A 221 -11.36 -4.16 -14.72
CA LEU A 221 -12.20 -4.03 -13.54
C LEU A 221 -12.74 -5.39 -13.08
N ALA A 222 -13.38 -6.14 -13.97
CA ALA A 222 -13.97 -7.43 -13.65
C ALA A 222 -12.90 -8.45 -13.18
N ARG A 223 -11.72 -8.46 -13.80
CA ARG A 223 -10.60 -9.33 -13.43
C ARG A 223 -10.06 -9.00 -12.04
N THR A 224 -9.98 -7.72 -11.66
CA THR A 224 -9.55 -7.33 -10.30
C THR A 224 -10.49 -7.85 -9.22
N PHE A 225 -11.77 -7.99 -9.53
CA PHE A 225 -12.79 -8.61 -8.66
C PHE A 225 -12.96 -10.12 -8.86
N GLN A 226 -11.99 -10.78 -9.52
CA GLN A 226 -11.97 -12.23 -9.75
C GLN A 226 -13.15 -12.76 -10.58
N ASN A 227 -13.78 -11.93 -11.37
CA ASN A 227 -14.73 -12.35 -12.38
C ASN A 227 -13.96 -12.67 -13.66
N THR A 228 -14.00 -13.90 -14.14
CA THR A 228 -13.25 -14.34 -15.34
C THR A 228 -14.10 -14.43 -16.60
N GLN A 229 -15.41 -14.45 -16.47
CA GLN A 229 -16.32 -14.61 -17.59
C GLN A 229 -16.65 -13.29 -18.29
N LEU A 230 -16.86 -12.23 -17.52
CA LEU A 230 -17.12 -10.90 -18.09
C LEU A 230 -15.91 -10.37 -18.89
N PRO A 231 -14.65 -10.49 -18.40
CA PRO A 231 -13.48 -10.17 -19.20
C PRO A 231 -13.37 -10.96 -20.50
N GLU A 232 -13.65 -12.24 -20.48
CA GLU A 232 -13.62 -13.09 -21.68
C GLU A 232 -14.64 -12.63 -22.73
N ARG A 233 -15.86 -12.28 -22.29
CA ARG A 233 -16.88 -11.69 -23.16
C ARG A 233 -16.42 -10.37 -23.75
N ALA A 234 -15.84 -9.48 -22.94
CA ALA A 234 -15.32 -8.20 -23.40
C ALA A 234 -14.23 -8.37 -24.46
N ILE A 235 -13.28 -9.27 -24.24
CA ILE A 235 -12.23 -9.61 -25.22
C ILE A 235 -12.83 -10.19 -26.51
N PHE A 236 -13.84 -11.06 -26.40
CA PHE A 236 -14.52 -11.59 -27.56
C PHE A 236 -15.20 -10.50 -28.40
N GLN A 237 -15.88 -9.54 -27.75
CA GLN A 237 -16.46 -8.39 -28.43
C GLN A 237 -15.39 -7.52 -29.12
N ILE A 238 -14.27 -7.25 -28.46
CA ILE A 238 -13.15 -6.52 -29.04
C ILE A 238 -12.65 -7.21 -30.33
N LYS A 239 -12.51 -8.52 -30.30
CA LYS A 239 -12.09 -9.32 -31.49
C LYS A 239 -13.05 -9.20 -32.67
N GLN A 240 -14.36 -9.18 -32.40
CA GLN A 240 -15.35 -8.98 -33.44
C GLN A 240 -15.19 -7.63 -34.16
N TYR A 241 -14.93 -6.55 -33.40
CA TYR A 241 -14.76 -5.22 -33.97
C TYR A 241 -13.39 -5.01 -34.63
N ASN A 242 -12.34 -5.70 -34.17
CA ASN A 242 -10.96 -5.49 -34.61
C ASN A 242 -10.40 -6.64 -35.48
N SER A 243 -11.24 -7.48 -36.07
CA SER A 243 -10.82 -8.65 -36.84
C SER A 243 -9.89 -8.36 -38.04
N ALA A 244 -9.89 -7.15 -38.58
CA ALA A 244 -9.05 -6.73 -39.69
C ALA A 244 -7.69 -6.14 -39.30
N ASN A 245 -7.45 -5.86 -38.02
CA ASN A 245 -6.27 -5.16 -37.54
C ASN A 245 -5.15 -6.13 -37.15
N CYS A 246 -4.08 -6.21 -37.95
CA CYS A 246 -2.93 -7.10 -37.70
C CYS A 246 -1.89 -6.52 -36.73
N GLY A 247 -2.08 -5.28 -36.22
CA GLY A 247 -1.17 -4.61 -35.31
C GLY A 247 -1.19 -5.14 -33.88
N VAL A 248 -0.17 -4.79 -33.09
CA VAL A 248 -0.15 -5.05 -31.66
C VAL A 248 -0.92 -3.95 -30.93
N SER A 249 -1.80 -4.34 -30.00
CA SER A 249 -2.68 -3.42 -29.28
C SER A 249 -2.77 -3.81 -27.79
N GLU A 250 -3.17 -2.87 -26.94
CA GLU A 250 -3.34 -3.08 -25.49
C GLU A 250 -4.32 -4.20 -25.13
N TRP A 251 -5.38 -4.38 -25.92
CA TRP A 251 -6.35 -5.42 -25.67
C TRP A 251 -5.79 -6.85 -25.76
N GLN A 252 -4.73 -7.07 -26.58
CA GLN A 252 -4.05 -8.39 -26.66
C GLN A 252 -3.25 -8.66 -25.37
N LEU A 253 -2.69 -7.62 -24.76
CA LEU A 253 -2.06 -7.75 -23.45
C LEU A 253 -3.10 -8.10 -22.38
N GLU A 254 -4.26 -7.43 -22.42
CA GLU A 254 -5.36 -7.76 -21.50
C GLU A 254 -5.90 -9.18 -21.75
N GLU A 255 -6.00 -9.62 -22.99
CA GLU A 255 -6.33 -11.01 -23.35
C GLU A 255 -5.40 -12.01 -22.67
N ALA A 256 -4.08 -11.78 -22.75
CA ALA A 256 -3.11 -12.64 -22.08
C ALA A 256 -3.32 -12.65 -20.56
N GLN A 257 -3.65 -11.49 -19.96
CA GLN A 257 -3.93 -11.38 -18.52
C GLN A 257 -5.23 -12.09 -18.11
N VAL A 258 -6.24 -12.11 -18.97
CA VAL A 258 -7.49 -12.85 -18.75
C VAL A 258 -7.21 -14.38 -18.75
N PHE A 259 -6.46 -14.89 -19.72
CA PHE A 259 -6.07 -16.30 -19.73
C PHE A 259 -5.20 -16.68 -18.54
N TRP A 260 -4.30 -15.80 -18.10
CA TRP A 260 -3.53 -16.04 -16.89
C TRP A 260 -4.43 -16.14 -15.65
N ALA A 261 -5.41 -15.25 -15.50
CA ALA A 261 -6.38 -15.29 -14.42
C ALA A 261 -7.25 -16.57 -14.44
N LYS A 262 -7.53 -17.12 -15.60
CA LYS A 262 -8.20 -18.42 -15.81
C LYS A 262 -7.30 -19.62 -15.55
N LYS A 263 -6.01 -19.41 -15.23
CA LYS A 263 -4.96 -20.41 -15.06
C LYS A 263 -4.58 -21.16 -16.36
N GLU A 264 -4.88 -20.60 -17.51
CA GLU A 264 -4.45 -21.07 -18.84
C GLU A 264 -3.07 -20.47 -19.17
N GLN A 265 -2.07 -20.81 -18.37
CA GLN A 265 -0.74 -20.17 -18.35
C GLN A 265 0.03 -20.33 -19.67
N SER A 266 -0.06 -21.49 -20.32
CA SER A 266 0.62 -21.76 -21.58
C SER A 266 0.11 -20.87 -22.72
N LEU A 267 -1.20 -20.67 -22.78
CA LEU A 267 -1.84 -19.81 -23.79
C LEU A 267 -1.48 -18.35 -23.54
N ALA A 268 -1.57 -17.88 -22.29
CA ALA A 268 -1.20 -16.54 -21.89
C ALA A 268 0.26 -16.20 -22.28
N LEU A 269 1.21 -17.09 -21.98
CA LEU A 269 2.62 -16.93 -22.34
C LEU A 269 2.83 -16.97 -23.86
N SER A 270 2.08 -17.80 -24.60
CA SER A 270 2.15 -17.86 -26.07
C SER A 270 1.76 -16.53 -26.70
N ILE A 271 0.66 -15.92 -26.24
CA ILE A 271 0.20 -14.61 -26.72
C ILE A 271 1.28 -13.56 -26.48
N LEU A 272 1.82 -13.46 -25.25
CA LEU A 272 2.86 -12.50 -24.93
C LEU A 272 4.14 -12.69 -25.75
N LYS A 273 4.60 -13.92 -25.93
CA LYS A 273 5.79 -14.23 -26.76
C LYS A 273 5.56 -13.83 -28.23
N GLN A 274 4.36 -14.04 -28.77
CA GLN A 274 4.03 -13.57 -30.11
C GLN A 274 3.99 -12.05 -30.22
N MET A 275 3.41 -11.35 -29.21
CA MET A 275 3.42 -9.90 -29.16
C MET A 275 4.85 -9.33 -29.12
N ILE A 276 5.68 -9.86 -28.23
CA ILE A 276 7.09 -9.46 -28.10
C ILE A 276 7.83 -9.64 -29.43
N LYS A 277 7.65 -10.82 -30.09
CA LYS A 277 8.28 -11.07 -31.39
C LYS A 277 7.85 -10.08 -32.47
N LYS A 278 6.58 -9.69 -32.52
CA LYS A 278 6.07 -8.67 -33.46
C LYS A 278 6.63 -7.29 -33.14
N LEU A 279 6.70 -6.92 -31.85
CA LEU A 279 7.23 -5.63 -31.40
C LEU A 279 8.73 -5.52 -31.62
N ASP A 280 9.49 -6.60 -31.47
CA ASP A 280 10.91 -6.65 -31.79
C ASP A 280 11.19 -6.51 -33.30
N ALA A 281 10.28 -6.97 -34.14
CA ALA A 281 10.41 -6.85 -35.60
C ALA A 281 9.97 -5.47 -36.13
N SER A 282 9.14 -4.73 -35.39
CA SER A 282 8.68 -3.39 -35.75
C SER A 282 9.60 -2.34 -35.14
N CYS A 283 9.98 -1.30 -35.92
CA CYS A 283 10.71 -0.16 -35.39
C CYS A 283 9.80 0.66 -34.47
N THR A 284 9.72 0.26 -33.19
CA THR A 284 8.86 0.90 -32.18
C THR A 284 9.42 2.19 -31.59
N GLU A 285 10.59 2.65 -32.06
CA GLU A 285 11.31 3.78 -31.46
C GLU A 285 10.54 5.11 -31.50
N ASN A 286 9.62 5.26 -32.45
CA ASN A 286 8.91 6.52 -32.69
C ASN A 286 7.49 6.57 -32.08
N ASP A 287 6.93 5.46 -31.61
CA ASP A 287 5.59 5.45 -30.99
C ASP A 287 5.64 5.15 -29.49
N PRO A 288 5.38 6.18 -28.64
CA PRO A 288 5.41 6.02 -27.18
C PRO A 288 4.44 4.95 -26.66
N ARG A 289 3.28 4.74 -27.34
CA ARG A 289 2.28 3.75 -26.93
C ARG A 289 2.77 2.33 -27.18
N LEU A 290 3.29 2.04 -28.37
CA LEU A 290 3.84 0.72 -28.71
C LEU A 290 5.04 0.40 -27.82
N LYS A 291 5.86 1.39 -27.51
CA LYS A 291 6.97 1.23 -26.57
C LYS A 291 6.51 0.86 -25.18
N LEU A 292 5.46 1.51 -24.66
CA LEU A 292 4.89 1.19 -23.36
C LEU A 292 4.31 -0.25 -23.34
N ILE A 293 3.60 -0.64 -24.39
CA ILE A 293 3.09 -2.02 -24.54
C ILE A 293 4.24 -3.03 -24.57
N HIS A 294 5.34 -2.72 -25.28
CA HIS A 294 6.51 -3.58 -25.35
C HIS A 294 7.16 -3.79 -23.99
N ILE A 295 7.41 -2.68 -23.25
CA ILE A 295 7.95 -2.73 -21.89
C ILE A 295 7.05 -3.60 -20.99
N GLU A 296 5.74 -3.40 -21.07
CA GLU A 296 4.79 -4.12 -20.23
C GLU A 296 4.70 -5.60 -20.60
N CYS A 297 4.72 -5.95 -21.90
CA CYS A 297 4.75 -7.34 -22.36
C CYS A 297 6.01 -8.07 -21.86
N LEU A 298 7.18 -7.46 -21.99
CA LEU A 298 8.44 -8.03 -21.52
C LEU A 298 8.42 -8.21 -19.99
N ARG A 299 7.97 -7.20 -19.27
CA ARG A 299 7.86 -7.22 -17.80
C ARG A 299 6.94 -8.33 -17.32
N VAL A 300 5.73 -8.42 -17.88
CA VAL A 300 4.72 -9.41 -17.50
C VAL A 300 5.19 -10.82 -17.88
N CYS A 301 5.72 -11.01 -19.09
CA CYS A 301 6.25 -12.30 -19.55
C CYS A 301 7.38 -12.79 -18.64
N GLY A 302 8.35 -11.94 -18.32
CA GLY A 302 9.43 -12.27 -17.40
C GLY A 302 8.94 -12.64 -16.01
N THR A 303 7.94 -11.91 -15.48
CA THR A 303 7.33 -12.19 -14.18
C THR A 303 6.64 -13.56 -14.16
N TRP A 304 5.83 -13.86 -15.17
CA TRP A 304 5.11 -15.13 -15.25
C TRP A 304 6.02 -16.34 -15.49
N LEU A 305 7.07 -16.18 -16.29
CA LEU A 305 8.09 -17.23 -16.44
C LEU A 305 8.82 -17.51 -15.12
N ALA A 306 9.03 -16.48 -14.31
CA ALA A 306 9.62 -16.63 -12.98
C ALA A 306 8.69 -17.36 -11.99
N GLU A 307 7.39 -17.07 -12.04
CA GLU A 307 6.36 -17.71 -11.21
C GLU A 307 6.17 -19.18 -11.56
N THR A 308 6.21 -19.53 -12.86
CA THR A 308 6.03 -20.89 -13.36
C THR A 308 7.32 -21.72 -13.35
N CYS A 309 8.46 -21.10 -13.16
CA CYS A 309 9.79 -21.73 -13.24
C CYS A 309 10.05 -22.48 -14.57
N LEU A 310 9.46 -22.01 -15.67
CA LEU A 310 9.55 -22.66 -16.99
C LEU A 310 10.84 -22.34 -17.74
N GLU A 311 11.58 -21.33 -17.31
CA GLU A 311 12.82 -20.89 -17.96
C GLU A 311 13.94 -20.70 -16.94
N ASN A 312 15.17 -20.75 -17.44
CA ASN A 312 16.36 -20.46 -16.61
C ASN A 312 16.34 -19.02 -16.09
N PRO A 313 16.62 -18.78 -14.81
CA PRO A 313 16.66 -17.43 -14.22
C PRO A 313 17.54 -16.44 -14.98
N ALA A 314 18.68 -16.90 -15.55
CA ALA A 314 19.55 -16.04 -16.34
C ALA A 314 18.88 -15.57 -17.64
N VAL A 315 18.15 -16.45 -18.31
CA VAL A 315 17.39 -16.13 -19.55
C VAL A 315 16.25 -15.16 -19.21
N ILE A 316 15.49 -15.43 -18.16
CA ILE A 316 14.40 -14.53 -17.72
C ILE A 316 14.93 -13.12 -17.48
N MET A 317 16.04 -13.03 -16.75
CA MET A 317 16.64 -11.74 -16.42
C MET A 317 17.10 -11.00 -17.67
N GLN A 318 17.92 -11.66 -18.52
CA GLN A 318 18.58 -10.99 -19.66
C GLN A 318 17.62 -10.70 -20.81
N THR A 319 16.79 -11.70 -21.18
CA THR A 319 15.95 -11.60 -22.38
C THR A 319 14.69 -10.78 -22.17
N TYR A 320 14.15 -10.77 -20.93
CA TYR A 320 12.86 -10.12 -20.66
C TYR A 320 13.02 -8.91 -19.74
N LEU A 321 13.53 -9.08 -18.53
CA LEU A 321 13.46 -8.03 -17.51
C LEU A 321 14.52 -6.93 -17.72
N GLU A 322 15.77 -7.26 -18.04
CA GLU A 322 16.81 -6.26 -18.35
C GLU A 322 16.46 -5.54 -19.65
N LYS A 323 15.96 -6.23 -20.67
CA LYS A 323 15.51 -5.62 -21.92
C LYS A 323 14.35 -4.64 -21.69
N ALA A 324 13.39 -4.96 -20.80
CA ALA A 324 12.32 -4.03 -20.42
C ALA A 324 12.87 -2.76 -19.77
N VAL A 325 13.90 -2.89 -18.93
CA VAL A 325 14.57 -1.76 -18.27
C VAL A 325 15.38 -0.92 -19.28
N GLU A 326 16.08 -1.56 -20.21
CA GLU A 326 16.84 -0.86 -21.28
C GLU A 326 15.92 -0.03 -22.16
N LEU A 327 14.81 -0.63 -22.62
CA LEU A 327 13.81 0.09 -23.41
C LEU A 327 13.19 1.26 -22.65
N ALA A 328 12.99 1.10 -21.33
CA ALA A 328 12.48 2.17 -20.47
C ALA A 328 13.52 3.26 -20.19
N GLY A 329 14.83 2.88 -20.16
CA GLY A 329 15.93 3.79 -19.87
C GLY A 329 16.25 4.79 -20.99
N ASN A 330 16.03 4.42 -22.24
CA ASN A 330 16.33 5.22 -23.43
C ASN A 330 15.37 6.41 -23.65
N TYR A 331 14.60 6.80 -22.64
CA TYR A 331 13.64 7.88 -22.75
C TYR A 331 13.88 8.94 -21.67
N ASP A 332 14.37 10.11 -22.09
CA ASP A 332 14.61 11.28 -21.23
C ASP A 332 13.45 12.32 -21.26
N GLY A 333 12.29 11.95 -21.82
CA GLY A 333 11.12 12.83 -21.88
C GLY A 333 10.40 12.91 -20.52
N GLU A 334 10.59 14.00 -19.81
CA GLU A 334 9.96 14.28 -18.50
C GLU A 334 8.42 14.45 -18.55
N SER A 335 7.79 14.45 -19.73
CA SER A 335 6.42 14.91 -19.92
C SER A 335 5.33 13.83 -19.93
N ASN A 336 5.67 12.53 -19.88
CA ASN A 336 4.66 11.46 -19.92
C ASN A 336 4.65 10.61 -18.62
N ASP A 337 3.64 10.84 -17.79
CA ASP A 337 3.45 10.13 -16.51
C ASP A 337 3.24 8.62 -16.68
N GLU A 338 2.63 8.17 -17.80
CA GLU A 338 2.40 6.75 -18.08
C GLU A 338 3.73 6.01 -18.34
N LEU A 339 4.61 6.65 -19.10
CA LEU A 339 5.93 6.09 -19.39
C LEU A 339 6.82 6.07 -18.13
N ARG A 340 6.73 7.11 -17.30
CA ARG A 340 7.41 7.16 -16.00
C ARG A 340 6.93 6.00 -15.10
N ASN A 341 5.63 5.75 -15.06
CA ASN A 341 5.05 4.64 -14.30
C ASN A 341 5.46 3.27 -14.88
N GLY A 342 5.50 3.13 -16.21
CA GLY A 342 6.02 1.94 -16.88
C GLY A 342 7.49 1.67 -16.53
N LYS A 343 8.33 2.72 -16.53
CA LYS A 343 9.74 2.66 -16.13
C LYS A 343 9.90 2.21 -14.67
N MET A 344 9.13 2.78 -13.75
CA MET A 344 9.14 2.36 -12.34
C MET A 344 8.75 0.90 -12.17
N LYS A 345 7.71 0.43 -12.87
CA LYS A 345 7.26 -0.97 -12.83
C LYS A 345 8.31 -1.92 -13.38
N ALA A 346 9.02 -1.54 -14.45
CA ALA A 346 10.10 -2.34 -15.02
C ALA A 346 11.27 -2.51 -14.03
N PHE A 347 11.77 -1.41 -13.45
CA PHE A 347 12.78 -1.45 -12.40
C PHE A 347 12.33 -2.31 -11.21
N LEU A 348 11.12 -2.12 -10.74
CA LEU A 348 10.58 -2.88 -9.61
C LEU A 348 10.50 -4.39 -9.91
N SER A 349 10.09 -4.78 -11.11
CA SER A 349 9.98 -6.18 -11.49
C SER A 349 11.36 -6.86 -11.56
N LEU A 350 12.37 -6.19 -12.12
CA LEU A 350 13.74 -6.69 -12.14
C LEU A 350 14.34 -6.75 -10.72
N ALA A 351 14.08 -5.73 -9.88
CA ALA A 351 14.50 -5.70 -8.49
C ALA A 351 13.93 -6.89 -7.70
N ARG A 352 12.61 -7.09 -7.78
CA ARG A 352 11.91 -8.18 -7.08
C ARG A 352 12.36 -9.57 -7.55
N PHE A 353 12.52 -9.75 -8.86
CA PHE A 353 13.04 -10.99 -9.42
C PHE A 353 14.43 -11.31 -8.87
N SER A 354 15.36 -10.34 -8.98
CA SER A 354 16.73 -10.48 -8.50
C SER A 354 16.78 -10.73 -6.99
N ASP A 355 15.97 -10.03 -6.22
CA ASP A 355 15.83 -10.24 -4.77
C ASP A 355 15.32 -11.65 -4.44
N THR A 356 14.31 -12.15 -5.17
CA THR A 356 13.80 -13.51 -4.98
C THR A 356 14.88 -14.57 -5.27
N GLN A 357 15.68 -14.39 -6.34
CA GLN A 357 16.79 -15.29 -6.63
C GLN A 357 17.88 -15.22 -5.56
N TYR A 358 18.22 -14.00 -5.12
CA TYR A 358 19.15 -13.80 -4.01
C TYR A 358 18.67 -14.51 -2.74
N GLN A 359 17.41 -14.36 -2.36
CA GLN A 359 16.83 -15.02 -1.18
C GLN A 359 16.83 -16.55 -1.31
N ARG A 360 16.53 -17.10 -2.48
CA ARG A 360 16.59 -18.55 -2.73
C ARG A 360 18.00 -19.09 -2.50
N ILE A 361 19.02 -18.41 -3.04
CA ILE A 361 20.41 -18.77 -2.85
C ILE A 361 20.82 -18.62 -1.38
N GLU A 362 20.44 -17.53 -0.73
CA GLU A 362 20.75 -17.26 0.68
C GLU A 362 20.12 -18.32 1.60
N ASN A 363 18.88 -18.68 1.38
CA ASN A 363 18.19 -19.72 2.14
C ASN A 363 18.84 -21.10 1.93
N TYR A 364 19.22 -21.42 0.69
CA TYR A 364 19.99 -22.64 0.41
C TYR A 364 21.33 -22.65 1.13
N MET A 365 22.08 -21.54 1.11
CA MET A 365 23.36 -21.42 1.80
C MET A 365 23.27 -21.50 3.34
N LYS A 366 22.10 -21.24 3.92
CA LYS A 366 21.79 -21.38 5.35
C LYS A 366 21.17 -22.73 5.70
N SER A 367 20.95 -23.60 4.73
CA SER A 367 20.34 -24.91 4.98
C SER A 367 21.37 -25.91 5.50
N SER A 368 20.88 -26.87 6.29
CA SER A 368 21.70 -28.01 6.78
C SER A 368 22.30 -28.86 5.63
N GLU A 369 21.59 -28.90 4.49
CA GLU A 369 22.06 -29.57 3.28
C GLU A 369 23.35 -28.92 2.75
N PHE A 370 23.38 -27.59 2.71
CA PHE A 370 24.58 -26.86 2.28
C PHE A 370 25.72 -26.96 3.29
N GLU A 371 25.44 -26.94 4.59
CA GLU A 371 26.44 -27.15 5.65
C GLU A 371 27.08 -28.54 5.52
N ASN A 372 26.25 -29.57 5.31
CA ASN A 372 26.74 -30.93 5.07
C ASN A 372 27.61 -31.00 3.79
N LYS A 373 27.19 -30.36 2.71
CA LYS A 373 27.97 -30.26 1.48
C LYS A 373 29.30 -29.56 1.70
N GLN A 374 29.36 -28.49 2.45
CA GLN A 374 30.59 -27.80 2.82
C GLN A 374 31.51 -28.69 3.68
N ALA A 375 30.94 -29.44 4.63
CA ALA A 375 31.71 -30.35 5.46
C ALA A 375 32.33 -31.49 4.63
N LEU A 376 31.60 -32.04 3.66
CA LEU A 376 32.10 -33.06 2.72
C LEU A 376 33.21 -32.49 1.82
N LEU A 377 33.02 -31.27 1.33
CA LEU A 377 34.00 -30.58 0.49
C LEU A 377 35.30 -30.29 1.26
N LYS A 378 35.21 -29.96 2.54
CA LYS A 378 36.34 -29.75 3.42
C LYS A 378 37.12 -31.08 3.63
N ARG A 379 36.41 -32.18 3.92
CA ARG A 379 37.03 -33.52 4.06
C ARG A 379 37.67 -33.97 2.75
N ALA A 380 37.04 -33.76 1.59
CA ALA A 380 37.64 -34.08 0.30
C ALA A 380 38.90 -33.29 0.02
N LYS A 381 38.99 -32.02 0.45
CA LYS A 381 40.19 -31.20 0.37
C LYS A 381 41.35 -31.76 1.23
N GLU A 382 41.01 -32.12 2.46
CA GLU A 382 41.99 -32.71 3.42
C GLU A 382 42.51 -34.04 2.85
N GLU A 383 41.64 -34.89 2.31
CA GLU A 383 42.00 -36.17 1.67
C GLU A 383 42.93 -35.97 0.45
N VAL A 384 42.59 -35.04 -0.46
CA VAL A 384 43.44 -34.70 -1.61
C VAL A 384 44.77 -34.11 -1.15
N GLY A 385 44.82 -33.34 -0.06
CA GLY A 385 46.02 -32.82 0.56
C GLY A 385 46.93 -33.95 1.01
N LEU A 386 46.41 -34.90 1.81
CA LEU A 386 47.16 -36.07 2.30
C LEU A 386 47.67 -36.97 1.15
N LEU A 387 46.84 -37.18 0.12
CA LEU A 387 47.26 -37.97 -1.04
C LEU A 387 48.41 -37.30 -1.83
N ARG A 388 48.45 -35.95 -1.85
CA ARG A 388 49.59 -35.19 -2.45
C ARG A 388 50.85 -35.29 -1.61
N GLU A 389 50.74 -35.20 -0.31
CA GLU A 389 51.89 -35.34 0.62
C GLU A 389 52.53 -36.72 0.52
N HIS A 390 51.74 -37.77 0.37
CA HIS A 390 52.19 -39.14 0.21
C HIS A 390 52.60 -39.50 -1.22
N LYS A 391 52.69 -38.54 -2.15
CA LYS A 391 53.10 -38.73 -3.57
C LYS A 391 52.25 -39.76 -4.35
N ILE A 392 51.04 -40.04 -3.93
CA ILE A 392 50.10 -40.96 -4.59
C ILE A 392 49.32 -40.20 -5.68
N GLN A 393 50.01 -39.66 -6.69
CA GLN A 393 49.38 -38.81 -7.70
C GLN A 393 48.80 -39.56 -8.91
N THR A 394 49.13 -40.81 -9.09
CA THR A 394 48.81 -41.56 -10.33
C THR A 394 47.70 -42.59 -10.18
N ASN A 395 47.06 -42.66 -9.03
CA ASN A 395 45.98 -43.62 -8.84
C ASN A 395 44.66 -43.05 -9.45
N ARG A 396 43.95 -43.91 -10.18
CA ARG A 396 42.65 -43.58 -10.81
C ARG A 396 41.63 -43.01 -9.82
N TYR A 397 41.67 -43.42 -8.57
CA TYR A 397 40.84 -42.90 -7.48
C TYR A 397 41.18 -41.43 -7.15
N THR A 398 42.47 -41.12 -6.98
CA THR A 398 42.93 -39.74 -6.67
C THR A 398 42.52 -38.75 -7.77
N ILE A 399 42.65 -39.15 -9.05
CA ILE A 399 42.24 -38.30 -10.19
C ILE A 399 40.75 -38.08 -10.17
N LYS A 400 39.95 -39.09 -9.84
CA LYS A 400 38.49 -38.96 -9.75
C LYS A 400 38.07 -38.01 -8.62
N VAL A 401 38.58 -38.18 -7.40
CA VAL A 401 38.29 -37.32 -6.23
C VAL A 401 38.74 -35.88 -6.50
N GLN A 402 39.88 -35.67 -7.11
CA GLN A 402 40.37 -34.35 -7.48
C GLN A 402 39.43 -33.66 -8.48
N ARG A 403 38.97 -34.38 -9.50
CA ARG A 403 38.04 -33.85 -10.51
C ARG A 403 36.68 -33.50 -9.90
N GLU A 404 36.13 -34.35 -9.01
CA GLU A 404 34.88 -34.07 -8.28
C GLU A 404 35.04 -32.85 -7.38
N LEU A 405 36.17 -32.72 -6.68
CA LEU A 405 36.49 -31.57 -5.85
C LEU A 405 36.54 -30.28 -6.68
N GLU A 406 37.18 -30.28 -7.84
CA GLU A 406 37.28 -29.14 -8.75
C GLU A 406 35.89 -28.70 -9.26
N LEU A 407 35.00 -29.67 -9.59
CA LEU A 407 33.64 -29.42 -10.01
C LEU A 407 32.82 -28.81 -8.87
N ASP A 408 32.91 -29.35 -7.66
CA ASP A 408 32.18 -28.84 -6.51
C ASP A 408 32.66 -27.44 -6.07
N GLU A 409 33.97 -27.20 -6.11
CA GLU A 409 34.52 -25.86 -5.88
C GLU A 409 34.11 -24.87 -6.96
N GLY A 410 34.05 -25.33 -8.21
CA GLY A 410 33.52 -24.54 -9.33
C GLY A 410 32.07 -24.14 -9.12
N ALA A 411 31.22 -25.09 -8.72
CA ALA A 411 29.84 -24.89 -8.41
C ALA A 411 29.63 -23.90 -7.22
N LEU A 412 30.45 -24.06 -6.17
CA LEU A 412 30.42 -23.16 -5.00
C LEU A 412 30.82 -21.72 -5.39
N ARG A 413 31.86 -21.58 -6.23
CA ARG A 413 32.28 -20.26 -6.73
C ARG A 413 31.20 -19.61 -7.61
N ALA A 414 30.58 -20.40 -8.48
CA ALA A 414 29.45 -19.94 -9.31
C ALA A 414 28.29 -19.47 -8.45
N LEU A 415 27.86 -20.26 -7.44
CA LEU A 415 26.79 -19.92 -6.52
C LEU A 415 27.08 -18.61 -5.76
N LYS A 416 28.29 -18.41 -5.25
CA LYS A 416 28.68 -17.16 -4.58
C LYS A 416 28.67 -15.96 -5.54
N LYS A 417 29.11 -16.18 -6.80
CA LYS A 417 29.08 -15.16 -7.85
C LYS A 417 27.64 -14.76 -8.19
N ASP A 418 26.76 -15.74 -8.35
CA ASP A 418 25.34 -15.49 -8.66
C ASP A 418 24.63 -14.81 -7.49
N ARG A 419 24.88 -15.23 -6.24
CA ARG A 419 24.40 -14.55 -5.05
C ARG A 419 24.73 -13.06 -5.07
N LYS A 420 25.99 -12.72 -5.33
CA LYS A 420 26.48 -11.34 -5.39
C LYS A 420 25.85 -10.58 -6.56
N ARG A 421 25.76 -11.21 -7.74
CA ARG A 421 25.16 -10.63 -8.95
C ARG A 421 23.70 -10.25 -8.71
N PHE A 422 22.91 -11.18 -8.17
CA PHE A 422 21.49 -10.94 -7.89
C PHE A 422 21.28 -9.90 -6.79
N LEU A 423 22.11 -9.90 -5.75
CA LEU A 423 22.09 -8.87 -4.71
C LEU A 423 22.33 -7.47 -5.30
N CYS A 424 23.40 -7.32 -6.08
CA CYS A 424 23.73 -6.02 -6.69
C CYS A 424 22.64 -5.56 -7.64
N LYS A 425 22.09 -6.46 -8.47
CA LYS A 425 20.99 -6.12 -9.38
C LYS A 425 19.70 -5.74 -8.63
N ALA A 426 19.38 -6.40 -7.51
CA ALA A 426 18.25 -6.03 -6.68
C ALA A 426 18.42 -4.63 -6.09
N VAL A 427 19.57 -4.34 -5.47
CA VAL A 427 19.85 -3.04 -4.86
C VAL A 427 19.83 -1.92 -5.91
N GLU A 428 20.51 -2.10 -7.04
CA GLU A 428 20.54 -1.13 -8.14
C GLU A 428 19.14 -0.75 -8.62
N ASN A 429 18.31 -1.76 -8.87
CA ASN A 429 16.98 -1.53 -9.43
C ASN A 429 15.96 -1.04 -8.39
N TYR A 430 16.09 -1.40 -7.10
CA TYR A 430 15.31 -0.74 -6.05
C TYR A 430 15.66 0.76 -5.92
N ILE A 431 16.95 1.11 -6.01
CA ILE A 431 17.39 2.52 -6.02
C ILE A 431 16.76 3.25 -7.22
N ASN A 432 16.87 2.69 -8.42
CA ASN A 432 16.33 3.30 -9.64
C ASN A 432 14.79 3.46 -9.58
N CYS A 433 14.08 2.46 -9.03
CA CYS A 433 12.64 2.56 -8.80
C CYS A 433 12.29 3.71 -7.85
N LEU A 434 13.02 3.86 -6.74
CA LEU A 434 12.78 4.90 -5.74
C LEU A 434 13.16 6.31 -6.23
N LEU A 435 14.08 6.40 -7.19
CA LEU A 435 14.46 7.67 -7.85
C LEU A 435 13.45 8.11 -8.91
N SER A 436 12.74 7.16 -9.53
CA SER A 436 11.90 7.44 -10.71
C SER A 436 10.54 8.05 -10.38
N GLY A 437 10.09 8.07 -9.13
CA GLY A 437 8.81 8.69 -8.77
C GLY A 437 8.27 8.32 -7.39
N GLU A 438 7.02 8.70 -7.16
CA GLU A 438 6.25 8.43 -5.95
C GLU A 438 5.35 7.20 -6.15
N GLY A 439 4.82 6.63 -5.10
CA GLY A 439 3.89 5.48 -5.17
C GLY A 439 4.51 4.12 -4.84
N HIS A 440 5.82 3.99 -4.91
CA HIS A 440 6.55 2.77 -4.57
C HIS A 440 7.46 2.93 -3.35
N ASP A 441 7.23 3.93 -2.50
CA ASP A 441 8.08 4.31 -1.37
C ASP A 441 8.26 3.19 -0.33
N MET A 442 7.30 2.26 -0.23
CA MET A 442 7.43 1.10 0.65
C MET A 442 8.63 0.21 0.33
N TRP A 443 9.18 0.27 -0.87
CA TRP A 443 10.36 -0.52 -1.23
C TRP A 443 11.65 -0.02 -0.59
N ILE A 444 11.63 1.17 0.02
CA ILE A 444 12.74 1.66 0.85
C ILE A 444 13.04 0.70 2.01
N PHE A 445 12.02 0.05 2.60
CA PHE A 445 12.19 -0.92 3.67
C PHE A 445 12.99 -2.13 3.19
N ARG A 446 12.68 -2.63 1.99
CA ARG A 446 13.42 -3.78 1.45
C ARG A 446 14.81 -3.41 1.01
N LEU A 447 15.00 -2.25 0.37
CA LEU A 447 16.34 -1.74 0.02
C LEU A 447 17.22 -1.63 1.26
N CYS A 448 16.74 -1.00 2.32
CA CYS A 448 17.50 -0.85 3.56
C CYS A 448 17.76 -2.19 4.25
N SER A 449 16.80 -3.13 4.26
CA SER A 449 17.02 -4.48 4.78
C SER A 449 18.15 -5.19 4.05
N LEU A 450 18.15 -5.20 2.71
CA LEU A 450 19.22 -5.79 1.90
C LEU A 450 20.57 -5.14 2.19
N TRP A 451 20.61 -3.80 2.29
CA TRP A 451 21.84 -3.08 2.59
C TRP A 451 22.40 -3.41 3.98
N LEU A 452 21.53 -3.38 5.02
CA LEU A 452 21.92 -3.65 6.41
C LEU A 452 22.34 -5.12 6.61
N GLU A 453 21.66 -6.07 5.96
CA GLU A 453 22.02 -7.49 5.99
C GLU A 453 23.36 -7.77 5.29
N ASN A 454 23.69 -6.98 4.26
CA ASN A 454 24.90 -7.14 3.45
C ASN A 454 25.88 -5.98 3.63
N SER A 455 25.95 -5.41 4.83
CA SER A 455 26.84 -4.28 5.17
C SER A 455 28.34 -4.54 4.91
N GLY A 456 28.75 -5.81 4.87
CA GLY A 456 30.10 -6.24 4.51
C GLY A 456 30.41 -6.23 3.01
N VAL A 457 29.44 -6.03 2.13
CA VAL A 457 29.62 -6.07 0.67
C VAL A 457 29.95 -4.67 0.15
N SER A 458 31.20 -4.47 -0.29
CA SER A 458 31.71 -3.16 -0.73
C SER A 458 30.97 -2.58 -1.92
N GLU A 459 30.51 -3.42 -2.85
CA GLU A 459 29.74 -2.99 -4.03
C GLU A 459 28.39 -2.42 -3.65
N VAL A 460 27.69 -3.03 -2.70
CA VAL A 460 26.40 -2.52 -2.19
C VAL A 460 26.61 -1.16 -1.50
N ASN A 461 27.65 -1.04 -0.68
CA ASN A 461 28.01 0.23 -0.04
C ASN A 461 28.37 1.30 -1.07
N GLY A 462 29.09 0.92 -2.14
CA GLY A 462 29.41 1.81 -3.26
C GLY A 462 28.18 2.32 -4.01
N MET A 463 27.21 1.45 -4.27
CA MET A 463 25.94 1.84 -4.90
C MET A 463 25.11 2.75 -4.00
N MET A 464 25.01 2.45 -2.70
CA MET A 464 24.34 3.31 -1.73
C MET A 464 25.00 4.68 -1.63
N LYS A 465 26.34 4.76 -1.67
CA LYS A 465 27.08 6.02 -1.67
C LYS A 465 26.84 6.84 -2.93
N ARG A 466 26.87 6.22 -4.10
CA ARG A 466 26.79 6.92 -5.39
C ARG A 466 25.36 7.29 -5.76
N ASP A 467 24.42 6.36 -5.65
CA ASP A 467 23.06 6.47 -6.14
C ASP A 467 22.01 6.45 -5.03
N GLY A 468 22.19 5.68 -3.98
CA GLY A 468 21.30 5.67 -2.82
C GLY A 468 21.22 7.02 -2.11
N MET A 469 22.32 7.77 -2.12
CA MET A 469 22.34 9.16 -1.61
C MET A 469 21.54 10.16 -2.47
N LYS A 470 21.09 9.80 -3.66
CA LYS A 470 20.22 10.64 -4.49
C LYS A 470 18.73 10.45 -4.16
N ILE A 471 18.37 9.34 -3.51
CA ILE A 471 16.98 9.06 -3.11
C ILE A 471 16.50 10.19 -2.18
N PRO A 472 15.29 10.74 -2.38
CA PRO A 472 14.74 11.78 -1.51
C PRO A 472 14.78 11.41 -0.03
N SER A 473 15.23 12.33 0.81
CA SER A 473 15.49 12.12 2.24
C SER A 473 14.24 11.66 2.99
N TYR A 474 13.08 12.20 2.64
CA TYR A 474 11.82 11.89 3.29
C TYR A 474 11.44 10.41 3.23
N LYS A 475 11.87 9.68 2.18
CA LYS A 475 11.57 8.25 2.01
C LYS A 475 12.23 7.38 3.09
N PHE A 476 13.32 7.84 3.69
CA PHE A 476 14.04 7.14 4.76
C PHE A 476 13.47 7.41 6.16
N LEU A 477 12.65 8.46 6.34
CA LEU A 477 12.13 8.86 7.66
C LEU A 477 11.45 7.72 8.43
N PRO A 478 10.64 6.85 7.79
CA PRO A 478 10.03 5.72 8.50
C PRO A 478 11.03 4.72 9.09
N LEU A 479 12.30 4.74 8.66
CA LEU A 479 13.36 3.84 9.10
C LEU A 479 14.39 4.49 10.04
N MET A 480 14.16 5.73 10.47
CA MET A 480 15.16 6.46 11.26
C MET A 480 15.59 5.75 12.54
N TYR A 481 14.68 5.10 13.25
CA TYR A 481 15.03 4.34 14.45
C TYR A 481 15.99 3.20 14.14
N GLN A 482 15.75 2.46 13.04
CA GLN A 482 16.58 1.32 12.62
C GLN A 482 17.95 1.77 12.10
N LEU A 483 17.99 2.83 11.30
CA LEU A 483 19.23 3.40 10.78
C LEU A 483 20.09 3.98 11.92
N ALA A 484 19.47 4.75 12.81
CA ALA A 484 20.16 5.34 13.97
C ALA A 484 20.69 4.28 14.94
N ALA A 485 19.96 3.18 15.15
CA ALA A 485 20.41 2.08 16.00
C ALA A 485 21.68 1.36 15.46
N ARG A 486 21.98 1.52 14.17
CA ARG A 486 23.20 0.94 13.53
C ARG A 486 24.40 1.91 13.49
N MET A 487 24.22 3.14 13.96
CA MET A 487 25.33 4.09 14.09
C MET A 487 26.40 3.49 15.04
N GLY A 488 27.67 3.74 14.78
CA GLY A 488 28.77 3.36 15.69
C GLY A 488 29.11 1.88 15.77
N THR A 489 28.39 0.97 15.09
CA THR A 489 28.67 -0.48 15.15
C THR A 489 29.85 -0.89 14.26
N LYS A 490 31.07 -0.45 14.59
CA LYS A 490 32.29 -0.66 13.79
C LYS A 490 32.63 -2.13 13.49
N MET A 491 32.15 -3.05 14.30
CA MET A 491 32.49 -4.49 14.19
C MET A 491 31.65 -5.23 13.13
N MET A 492 30.55 -4.71 12.63
CA MET A 492 29.60 -5.45 11.76
C MET A 492 29.57 -4.99 10.31
N GLY A 493 30.25 -3.90 9.95
CA GLY A 493 30.23 -3.33 8.61
C GLY A 493 31.56 -3.44 7.87
N GLY A 494 31.50 -3.70 6.56
CA GLY A 494 32.68 -3.62 5.67
C GLY A 494 33.13 -2.16 5.51
N LEU A 495 34.31 -2.02 4.86
CA LEU A 495 34.89 -0.73 4.51
C LEU A 495 33.82 0.19 3.83
N GLY A 496 33.64 1.38 4.39
CA GLY A 496 32.75 2.41 3.85
C GLY A 496 31.28 2.36 4.29
N PHE A 497 30.79 1.27 4.93
CA PHE A 497 29.40 1.20 5.38
C PHE A 497 29.04 2.31 6.35
N HIS A 498 29.84 2.50 7.40
CA HIS A 498 29.58 3.51 8.45
C HIS A 498 29.63 4.93 7.92
N ASP A 499 30.54 5.21 6.99
CA ASP A 499 30.65 6.52 6.38
C ASP A 499 29.39 6.87 5.56
N VAL A 500 28.90 5.89 4.78
CA VAL A 500 27.69 6.04 4.00
C VAL A 500 26.47 6.20 4.90
N LEU A 501 26.35 5.37 5.93
CA LEU A 501 25.25 5.42 6.89
C LEU A 501 25.21 6.78 7.64
N ASN A 502 26.35 7.20 8.19
CA ASN A 502 26.43 8.46 8.93
C ASN A 502 26.18 9.67 8.01
N SER A 503 26.68 9.63 6.77
CA SER A 503 26.41 10.67 5.77
C SER A 503 24.92 10.73 5.40
N LEU A 504 24.27 9.57 5.23
CA LEU A 504 22.84 9.46 4.95
C LEU A 504 22.00 10.03 6.11
N ILE A 505 22.29 9.61 7.34
CA ILE A 505 21.60 10.11 8.56
C ILE A 505 21.80 11.61 8.71
N SER A 506 23.03 12.13 8.49
CA SER A 506 23.31 13.56 8.55
C SER A 506 22.47 14.34 7.53
N ARG A 507 22.38 13.84 6.29
CA ARG A 507 21.55 14.46 5.24
C ARG A 507 20.07 14.48 5.63
N ILE A 508 19.51 13.32 6.03
CA ILE A 508 18.10 13.20 6.43
C ILE A 508 17.81 14.14 7.60
N SER A 509 18.75 14.26 8.55
CA SER A 509 18.58 15.12 9.73
C SER A 509 18.63 16.61 9.38
N VAL A 510 19.40 16.99 8.38
CA VAL A 510 19.45 18.38 7.88
C VAL A 510 18.17 18.74 7.15
N ASP A 511 17.68 17.86 6.30
CA ASP A 511 16.48 18.08 5.48
C ASP A 511 15.19 18.02 6.33
N HIS A 512 15.14 17.13 7.32
CA HIS A 512 13.95 16.87 8.13
C HIS A 512 14.27 16.89 9.65
N PRO A 513 14.73 18.02 10.21
CA PRO A 513 15.20 18.09 11.60
C PRO A 513 14.08 17.81 12.62
N HIS A 514 12.84 18.21 12.34
CA HIS A 514 11.70 18.00 13.23
C HIS A 514 11.33 16.52 13.43
N HIS A 515 11.67 15.65 12.46
CA HIS A 515 11.41 14.21 12.52
C HIS A 515 12.58 13.42 13.11
N THR A 516 13.79 13.96 13.07
CA THR A 516 15.02 13.21 13.35
C THR A 516 15.73 13.61 14.61
N LEU A 517 15.65 14.91 15.00
CA LEU A 517 16.48 15.47 16.08
C LEU A 517 16.26 14.77 17.42
N PHE A 518 15.01 14.48 17.81
CA PHE A 518 14.72 13.75 19.03
C PHE A 518 15.29 12.33 19.03
N ILE A 519 15.27 11.64 17.88
CA ILE A 519 15.80 10.28 17.72
C ILE A 519 17.32 10.28 17.93
N ILE A 520 18.01 11.24 17.30
CA ILE A 520 19.48 11.36 17.43
C ILE A 520 19.89 11.82 18.84
N LEU A 521 19.15 12.76 19.43
CA LEU A 521 19.39 13.19 20.80
C LEU A 521 19.15 12.07 21.82
N ALA A 522 18.17 11.19 21.60
CA ALA A 522 17.95 10.05 22.49
C ALA A 522 19.17 9.12 22.56
N LEU A 523 19.89 8.95 21.43
CA LEU A 523 21.15 8.19 21.42
C LEU A 523 22.30 8.94 22.11
N ALA A 524 22.43 10.25 21.85
CA ALA A 524 23.44 11.07 22.49
C ALA A 524 23.22 11.20 24.02
N ASN A 525 21.97 11.15 24.45
CA ASN A 525 21.57 11.25 25.86
C ASN A 525 21.52 9.90 26.59
N ALA A 526 22.01 8.80 26.00
CA ALA A 526 21.90 7.46 26.55
C ALA A 526 22.26 7.36 28.05
N ASN A 527 23.30 8.07 28.48
CA ASN A 527 23.82 8.05 29.86
C ASN A 527 23.32 9.25 30.74
N LYS A 528 22.50 10.16 30.20
CA LYS A 528 22.06 11.37 30.94
C LYS A 528 21.16 11.07 32.14
N ASP A 529 20.38 9.99 32.11
CA ASP A 529 19.53 9.62 33.26
C ASP A 529 20.34 9.41 34.53
N GLU A 530 21.50 8.76 34.45
CA GLU A 530 22.36 8.55 35.61
C GLU A 530 23.12 9.83 36.04
N PHE A 531 23.50 10.65 35.07
CA PHE A 531 24.24 11.87 35.33
C PHE A 531 23.38 12.93 35.98
N LEU A 532 22.15 13.14 35.54
CA LEU A 532 21.25 14.17 36.02
C LEU A 532 20.57 13.81 37.36
N THR A 533 20.55 12.55 37.74
CA THR A 533 19.92 12.07 38.99
C THR A 533 20.88 11.94 40.16
N LYS A 534 22.19 12.00 39.95
CA LYS A 534 23.17 11.98 41.06
C LYS A 534 23.26 13.34 41.75
N PRO A 535 23.30 13.39 43.11
CA PRO A 535 23.55 14.62 43.84
C PRO A 535 24.86 15.28 43.40
N GLU A 536 24.95 16.61 43.44
CA GLU A 536 26.17 17.37 43.04
C GLU A 536 27.43 16.93 43.79
N ALA A 537 27.35 16.56 45.06
CA ALA A 537 28.44 16.03 45.84
C ALA A 537 29.01 14.69 45.27
N ALA A 538 28.19 13.91 44.60
CA ALA A 538 28.62 12.66 43.94
C ALA A 538 29.19 12.87 42.53
N ARG A 539 28.99 14.06 41.94
CA ARG A 539 29.52 14.40 40.60
C ARG A 539 31.02 14.76 40.65
N SER A 540 31.53 15.21 41.83
CA SER A 540 32.92 15.62 41.97
C SER A 540 33.87 14.50 42.41
N SER A 541 33.40 13.37 42.92
CA SER A 541 34.26 12.25 43.31
C SER A 541 34.57 11.33 42.12
N ARG A 542 35.64 11.66 41.42
CA ARG A 542 36.22 10.81 40.34
C ARG A 542 36.99 9.61 40.88
N ILE A 543 36.90 9.30 42.14
CA ILE A 543 37.65 8.18 42.74
C ILE A 543 36.66 7.31 43.47
N THR A 544 36.30 6.20 42.92
CA THR A 544 36.34 4.85 43.46
C THR A 544 35.50 3.86 42.67
N LYS A 545 36.24 2.85 42.29
CA LYS A 545 35.90 1.42 42.12
C LYS A 545 35.11 0.99 40.90
N ASN A 546 35.89 0.51 39.99
CA ASN A 546 35.79 -0.75 39.25
C ASN A 546 34.68 -1.68 39.74
N THR A 547 33.50 -1.45 39.33
CA THR A 547 32.63 -2.48 38.78
C THR A 547 32.50 -2.11 37.29
N PRO A 548 32.96 -2.94 36.36
CA PRO A 548 32.67 -2.72 34.96
C PRO A 548 31.17 -3.02 34.81
N LYS A 549 30.31 -1.99 34.90
CA LYS A 549 29.13 -1.97 34.09
C LYS A 549 29.69 -1.88 32.68
N GLU A 550 29.62 -2.97 31.96
CA GLU A 550 29.80 -3.00 30.53
C GLU A 550 28.77 -2.03 29.90
N SER A 551 29.02 -0.72 29.97
CA SER A 551 28.60 0.18 28.92
C SER A 551 29.36 -0.36 27.73
N SER A 552 28.66 -1.12 26.87
CA SER A 552 29.34 -1.80 25.80
C SER A 552 30.04 -0.74 24.97
N GLN A 553 31.26 -1.01 24.50
CA GLN A 553 31.99 -0.16 23.55
C GLN A 553 31.08 0.34 22.42
N LEU A 554 30.05 -0.46 22.09
CA LEU A 554 29.01 -0.15 21.11
C LEU A 554 28.14 1.06 21.49
N ASP A 555 27.84 1.27 22.79
CA ASP A 555 27.01 2.39 23.20
C ASP A 555 27.81 3.70 23.20
N GLU A 556 29.11 3.64 23.51
CA GLU A 556 30.01 4.78 23.39
C GLU A 556 30.21 5.20 21.94
N ASP A 557 30.46 4.24 21.05
CA ASP A 557 30.59 4.47 19.61
C ASP A 557 29.31 5.08 18.99
N ARG A 558 28.13 4.62 19.43
CA ARG A 558 26.84 5.19 19.00
C ARG A 558 26.66 6.64 19.49
N THR A 559 26.98 6.89 20.73
CA THR A 559 26.92 8.23 21.32
C THR A 559 27.86 9.19 20.60
N GLU A 560 29.09 8.76 20.28
CA GLU A 560 30.05 9.57 19.51
C GLU A 560 29.52 9.88 18.11
N ALA A 561 29.00 8.86 17.40
CA ALA A 561 28.43 9.05 16.07
C ALA A 561 27.20 10.00 16.08
N ALA A 562 26.32 9.85 17.06
CA ALA A 562 25.19 10.75 17.26
C ALA A 562 25.63 12.21 17.52
N ASN A 563 26.65 12.40 18.36
CA ASN A 563 27.21 13.72 18.63
C ASN A 563 27.81 14.38 17.38
N LYS A 564 28.43 13.62 16.47
CA LYS A 564 28.91 14.14 15.17
C LYS A 564 27.77 14.69 14.31
N VAL A 565 26.64 13.95 14.24
CA VAL A 565 25.45 14.41 13.52
C VAL A 565 24.87 15.67 14.16
N ILE A 566 24.78 15.71 15.51
CA ILE A 566 24.30 16.90 16.26
C ILE A 566 25.20 18.10 15.99
N CYS A 567 26.54 17.93 15.95
CA CYS A 567 27.45 19.01 15.61
C CYS A 567 27.19 19.56 14.20
N THR A 568 26.91 18.69 13.22
CA THR A 568 26.57 19.11 11.86
C THR A 568 25.28 19.91 11.84
N LEU A 569 24.24 19.46 12.57
CA LEU A 569 22.96 20.17 12.72
C LEU A 569 23.14 21.51 13.44
N ARG A 570 23.96 21.55 14.49
CA ARG A 570 24.24 22.76 15.27
C ARG A 570 24.91 23.86 14.43
N ASN A 571 25.72 23.48 13.45
CA ASN A 571 26.34 24.43 12.52
C ASN A 571 25.29 25.08 11.59
N ARG A 572 24.22 24.39 11.26
CA ARG A 572 23.19 24.88 10.34
C ARG A 572 21.98 25.50 11.05
N ARG A 573 21.55 24.93 12.20
CA ARG A 573 20.34 25.33 12.94
C ARG A 573 20.62 25.42 14.44
N ARG A 574 21.55 26.31 14.80
CA ARG A 574 22.11 26.42 16.15
C ARG A 574 21.06 26.65 17.24
N GLN A 575 20.12 27.56 17.00
CA GLN A 575 19.09 27.91 17.97
C GLN A 575 18.15 26.73 18.22
N MET A 576 17.65 26.13 17.17
CA MET A 576 16.76 24.95 17.25
C MET A 576 17.40 23.81 18.05
N VAL A 577 18.65 23.43 17.72
CA VAL A 577 19.34 22.34 18.43
C VAL A 577 19.47 22.64 19.91
N ARG A 578 19.89 23.86 20.28
CA ARG A 578 20.01 24.28 21.69
C ARG A 578 18.68 24.25 22.44
N SER A 579 17.61 24.72 21.80
CA SER A 579 16.27 24.72 22.38
C SER A 579 15.73 23.33 22.61
N VAL A 580 15.95 22.40 21.63
CA VAL A 580 15.55 21.00 21.77
C VAL A 580 16.39 20.27 22.81
N GLU A 581 17.70 20.51 22.87
CA GLU A 581 18.56 19.97 23.95
C GLU A 581 18.08 20.40 25.34
N ALA A 582 17.79 21.69 25.53
CA ALA A 582 17.27 22.22 26.80
C ALA A 582 15.89 21.58 27.14
N LEU A 583 15.04 21.38 26.15
CA LEU A 583 13.76 20.73 26.34
C LEU A 583 13.93 19.27 26.75
N CYS A 584 14.81 18.50 26.06
CA CYS A 584 15.11 17.11 26.41
C CYS A 584 15.62 16.99 27.85
N ASP A 585 16.54 17.87 28.26
CA ASP A 585 17.09 17.89 29.63
C ASP A 585 15.99 18.17 30.64
N ALA A 586 15.12 19.16 30.38
CA ALA A 586 13.99 19.47 31.25
C ALA A 586 13.02 18.31 31.44
N TYR A 587 12.69 17.57 30.33
CA TYR A 587 11.86 16.39 30.44
C TYR A 587 12.55 15.22 31.18
N ILE A 588 13.84 14.99 30.95
CA ILE A 588 14.60 13.94 31.65
C ILE A 588 14.65 14.21 33.14
N ILE A 589 14.91 15.47 33.55
CA ILE A 589 14.92 15.86 34.94
C ILE A 589 13.54 15.69 35.58
N LEU A 590 12.48 16.13 34.91
CA LEU A 590 11.11 15.96 35.40
C LEU A 590 10.73 14.48 35.47
N ALA A 591 11.11 13.64 34.46
CA ALA A 591 10.84 12.21 34.44
C ALA A 591 11.38 11.51 35.71
N ASN A 592 12.57 11.91 36.14
CA ASN A 592 13.30 11.32 37.26
C ASN A 592 13.01 12.01 38.61
N LEU A 593 12.17 13.08 38.66
CA LEU A 593 11.75 13.72 39.89
C LEU A 593 11.07 12.71 40.81
N ASP A 594 11.56 12.63 42.07
CA ASP A 594 10.91 11.76 43.06
C ASP A 594 9.56 12.36 43.48
N ALA A 595 8.52 11.63 43.14
CA ALA A 595 7.13 12.01 43.37
C ALA A 595 6.46 11.13 44.47
N THR A 596 7.24 10.34 45.22
CA THR A 596 6.73 9.41 46.24
C THR A 596 5.89 10.10 47.30
N GLN A 597 6.28 11.31 47.71
CA GLN A 597 5.57 12.13 48.69
C GLN A 597 4.15 12.55 48.26
N TRP A 598 3.88 12.60 46.95
CA TRP A 598 2.57 12.98 46.40
C TRP A 598 1.73 11.81 45.91
N ARG A 599 2.13 10.58 46.21
CA ARG A 599 1.50 9.32 45.66
C ARG A 599 -0.01 9.23 45.94
N THR A 600 -0.46 9.79 47.06
CA THR A 600 -1.88 9.76 47.47
C THR A 600 -2.67 10.97 46.99
N GLN A 601 -2.00 11.98 46.43
CA GLN A 601 -2.63 13.23 46.02
C GLN A 601 -3.33 13.09 44.69
N ARG A 602 -4.65 13.29 44.64
CA ARG A 602 -5.47 13.17 43.42
C ARG A 602 -5.62 14.50 42.68
N LYS A 603 -5.36 15.65 43.31
CA LYS A 603 -5.45 17.00 42.72
C LYS A 603 -4.12 17.36 42.02
N GLY A 604 -4.14 18.43 41.21
CA GLY A 604 -2.93 18.96 40.58
C GLY A 604 -1.86 19.28 41.58
N ILE A 605 -0.64 18.89 41.29
CA ILE A 605 0.56 19.09 42.13
C ILE A 605 1.37 20.17 41.44
N ARG A 606 1.71 21.24 42.19
CA ARG A 606 2.55 22.29 41.62
C ARG A 606 3.95 21.77 41.33
N ILE A 607 4.43 22.02 40.09
CA ILE A 607 5.80 21.68 39.71
C ILE A 607 6.76 22.52 40.57
N PRO A 608 7.77 21.92 41.22
CA PRO A 608 8.77 22.66 41.98
C PRO A 608 9.45 23.72 41.11
N ALA A 609 9.70 24.90 41.66
CA ALA A 609 10.21 26.07 40.94
C ALA A 609 11.66 25.90 40.43
N ASP A 610 12.40 24.95 41.00
CA ASP A 610 13.75 24.56 40.57
C ASP A 610 13.74 23.75 39.27
N GLN A 611 12.59 23.16 38.92
CA GLN A 611 12.47 22.34 37.71
C GLN A 611 12.62 23.17 36.42
N PRO A 612 13.57 22.82 35.53
CA PRO A 612 13.85 23.60 34.32
C PRO A 612 12.63 23.76 33.39
N ILE A 613 11.71 22.79 33.38
CA ILE A 613 10.52 22.82 32.49
C ILE A 613 9.62 24.03 32.75
N THR A 614 9.58 24.55 33.98
CA THR A 614 8.79 25.73 34.33
C THR A 614 9.35 27.02 33.72
N LYS A 615 10.63 27.02 33.36
CA LYS A 615 11.37 28.17 32.82
C LYS A 615 11.32 28.21 31.28
N LEU A 616 10.92 27.12 30.64
CA LEU A 616 10.82 27.03 29.18
C LEU A 616 9.57 27.76 28.69
N LYS A 617 9.76 28.83 27.92
CA LYS A 617 8.70 29.64 27.34
C LYS A 617 9.09 30.07 25.92
N ASN A 618 8.12 30.19 25.04
CA ASN A 618 8.25 30.71 23.68
C ASN A 618 9.40 30.07 22.90
N LEU A 619 9.36 28.72 22.78
CA LEU A 619 10.33 27.98 21.98
C LEU A 619 9.87 27.99 20.51
N GLU A 620 10.14 29.08 19.79
CA GLU A 620 9.65 29.32 18.43
C GLU A 620 10.15 28.29 17.39
N ASP A 621 11.32 27.71 17.63
CA ASP A 621 11.94 26.72 16.73
C ASP A 621 11.64 25.25 17.12
N VAL A 622 10.87 25.02 18.18
CA VAL A 622 10.65 23.67 18.74
C VAL A 622 9.19 23.28 18.63
N VAL A 623 8.92 22.34 17.77
CA VAL A 623 7.59 21.75 17.62
C VAL A 623 7.24 20.92 18.85
N VAL A 624 5.95 20.89 19.23
CA VAL A 624 5.46 20.05 20.31
C VAL A 624 5.78 18.57 20.01
N PRO A 625 6.63 17.89 20.83
CA PRO A 625 7.18 16.57 20.49
C PRO A 625 6.12 15.47 20.30
N THR A 626 5.00 15.60 20.98
CA THR A 626 3.90 14.64 20.97
C THR A 626 2.86 14.90 19.87
N MET A 627 3.13 15.83 18.96
CA MET A 627 2.30 16.04 17.77
C MET A 627 2.82 15.23 16.58
N GLU A 628 1.88 14.78 15.76
CA GLU A 628 2.21 14.23 14.45
C GLU A 628 2.51 15.38 13.47
N ILE A 629 3.66 15.30 12.83
CA ILE A 629 4.10 16.26 11.83
C ILE A 629 3.99 15.57 10.46
N LYS A 630 3.22 16.15 9.54
CA LYS A 630 3.20 15.68 8.16
C LYS A 630 4.58 15.87 7.54
N VAL A 631 5.03 14.86 6.84
CA VAL A 631 6.28 14.92 6.10
C VAL A 631 6.08 15.81 4.87
N ASP A 632 6.91 16.85 4.74
CA ASP A 632 6.98 17.65 3.52
C ASP A 632 8.17 17.15 2.67
N PRO A 633 7.92 16.67 1.44
CA PRO A 633 8.98 16.19 0.56
C PRO A 633 10.08 17.21 0.27
N THR A 634 9.76 18.50 0.31
CA THR A 634 10.71 19.60 0.08
C THR A 634 11.63 19.86 1.26
N GLY A 635 11.27 19.38 2.46
CA GLY A 635 11.97 19.70 3.71
C GLY A 635 11.66 21.10 4.27
N GLU A 636 10.72 21.82 3.65
CA GLU A 636 10.29 23.14 4.12
C GLU A 636 9.06 23.01 5.03
N TYR A 637 9.25 23.33 6.30
CA TYR A 637 8.20 23.22 7.31
C TYR A 637 7.72 24.60 7.72
N GLY A 638 6.63 25.06 7.09
CA GLY A 638 5.90 26.28 7.49
C GLY A 638 4.78 25.98 8.49
N ASN A 639 4.33 27.00 9.23
CA ASN A 639 3.14 26.96 10.08
C ASN A 639 3.10 25.80 11.11
N MET A 640 4.23 25.48 11.71
CA MET A 640 4.33 24.44 12.72
C MET A 640 3.84 24.95 14.08
N VAL A 641 3.16 24.10 14.84
CA VAL A 641 2.77 24.41 16.20
C VAL A 641 3.97 24.20 17.13
N THR A 642 4.50 25.27 17.65
CA THR A 642 5.67 25.30 18.54
C THR A 642 5.25 25.35 20.00
N ILE A 643 6.20 25.22 20.94
CA ILE A 643 5.93 25.24 22.36
C ILE A 643 5.86 26.69 22.85
N GLN A 644 4.71 27.09 23.38
CA GLN A 644 4.55 28.39 24.04
C GLN A 644 4.92 28.31 25.51
N SER A 645 4.40 27.36 26.27
CA SER A 645 4.67 27.21 27.72
C SER A 645 4.19 25.85 28.25
N PHE A 646 4.50 25.57 29.50
CA PHE A 646 3.95 24.44 30.25
C PHE A 646 3.12 24.96 31.43
N LYS A 647 2.02 24.23 31.76
CA LYS A 647 1.25 24.54 32.94
C LYS A 647 2.08 24.29 34.21
N PRO A 648 1.88 25.06 35.27
CA PRO A 648 2.68 24.96 36.49
C PRO A 648 2.30 23.74 37.36
N GLU A 649 1.41 22.87 36.89
CA GLU A 649 0.92 21.73 37.64
C GLU A 649 1.10 20.43 36.86
N PHE A 650 1.34 19.35 37.60
CA PHE A 650 1.31 17.98 37.08
C PHE A 650 0.37 17.07 37.87
N ARG A 651 0.02 15.95 37.29
CA ARG A 651 -0.73 14.88 37.98
C ARG A 651 0.07 13.58 37.89
N LEU A 652 -0.12 12.68 38.82
CA LEU A 652 0.50 11.38 38.79
C LEU A 652 -0.42 10.36 38.07
N ALA A 653 0.12 9.64 37.10
CA ALA A 653 -0.48 8.43 36.59
C ALA A 653 -0.16 7.28 37.58
N GLY A 654 -1.06 6.34 37.72
CA GLY A 654 -0.84 5.16 38.58
C GLY A 654 0.36 4.33 38.13
N GLY A 655 0.84 3.45 39.00
CA GLY A 655 1.95 2.53 38.73
C GLY A 655 3.15 2.69 39.67
N LEU A 656 4.19 1.89 39.43
CA LEU A 656 5.40 1.84 40.27
C LEU A 656 6.29 3.05 40.08
N ASN A 657 6.47 3.50 38.83
CA ASN A 657 7.39 4.56 38.45
C ASN A 657 6.79 5.98 38.53
N LEU A 658 5.53 6.13 38.94
CA LEU A 658 4.80 7.39 39.11
C LEU A 658 4.99 8.35 37.92
N PRO A 659 4.54 7.99 36.71
CA PRO A 659 4.64 8.87 35.55
C PRO A 659 3.90 10.19 35.81
N LYS A 660 4.42 11.30 35.25
CA LYS A 660 3.87 12.64 35.44
C LYS A 660 3.04 13.02 34.21
N ILE A 661 1.81 13.45 34.43
CA ILE A 661 0.94 13.99 33.40
C ILE A 661 1.07 15.53 33.49
N ILE A 662 1.53 16.14 32.41
CA ILE A 662 1.70 17.59 32.28
C ILE A 662 0.88 18.10 31.08
N ASP A 663 0.57 19.38 31.10
CA ASP A 663 -0.11 20.05 30.00
C ASP A 663 0.84 21.06 29.33
N CYS A 664 1.14 20.81 28.03
CA CYS A 664 1.94 21.67 27.15
C CYS A 664 1.01 22.59 26.37
N VAL A 665 1.26 23.88 26.33
CA VAL A 665 0.52 24.86 25.55
C VAL A 665 1.29 25.16 24.28
N GLY A 666 0.63 24.95 23.14
CA GLY A 666 1.20 25.24 21.83
C GLY A 666 1.03 26.70 21.42
N SER A 667 1.75 27.13 20.37
CA SER A 667 1.64 28.46 19.77
C SER A 667 0.23 28.77 19.22
N ASP A 668 -0.56 27.73 19.00
CA ASP A 668 -2.00 27.83 18.62
C ASP A 668 -2.93 28.00 19.82
N GLY A 669 -2.39 28.17 21.03
CA GLY A 669 -3.13 28.31 22.29
C GLY A 669 -3.78 27.03 22.80
N LYS A 670 -3.65 25.90 22.10
CA LYS A 670 -4.26 24.62 22.53
C LYS A 670 -3.38 23.90 23.55
N GLU A 671 -4.05 23.34 24.55
CA GLU A 671 -3.42 22.51 25.55
C GLU A 671 -3.28 21.07 25.06
N ARG A 672 -2.08 20.51 25.18
CA ARG A 672 -1.77 19.13 24.81
C ARG A 672 -1.24 18.40 26.02
N ARG A 673 -1.99 17.41 26.44
CA ARG A 673 -1.60 16.59 27.58
C ARG A 673 -0.53 15.62 27.19
N GLN A 674 0.48 15.47 28.04
CA GLN A 674 1.64 14.62 27.82
C GLN A 674 1.90 13.76 29.06
N LEU A 675 2.35 12.52 28.83
CA LEU A 675 2.77 11.59 29.87
C LEU A 675 4.29 11.50 29.88
N VAL A 676 4.94 12.01 30.91
CA VAL A 676 6.39 11.96 31.09
C VAL A 676 6.73 10.76 31.96
N LYS A 677 7.46 9.80 31.37
CA LYS A 677 7.89 8.57 32.03
C LYS A 677 9.39 8.59 32.30
N GLY A 678 9.79 8.12 33.45
CA GLY A 678 11.17 7.82 33.82
C GLY A 678 11.31 6.39 34.28
N ARG A 679 12.54 5.87 34.30
CA ARG A 679 12.88 4.49 34.65
C ARG A 679 12.21 3.42 33.76
N ASP A 680 11.90 3.78 32.52
CA ASP A 680 11.18 2.96 31.55
C ASP A 680 11.82 3.07 30.18
N ASP A 681 12.04 1.97 29.47
CA ASP A 681 12.61 1.97 28.11
C ASP A 681 11.50 2.15 27.07
N LEU A 682 11.33 3.37 26.59
CA LEU A 682 10.29 3.73 25.63
C LEU A 682 10.66 3.45 24.17
N ARG A 683 11.86 2.94 23.89
CA ARG A 683 12.29 2.66 22.51
C ARG A 683 11.48 1.52 21.89
N GLN A 684 11.09 0.52 22.70
CA GLN A 684 10.20 -0.56 22.24
C GLN A 684 8.82 -0.03 21.91
N ASP A 685 8.24 0.83 22.76
CA ASP A 685 6.93 1.45 22.52
C ASP A 685 6.96 2.29 21.23
N ALA A 686 8.04 3.05 20.99
CA ALA A 686 8.20 3.85 19.78
C ALA A 686 8.27 2.98 18.51
N VAL A 687 8.98 1.86 18.55
CA VAL A 687 9.04 0.91 17.41
C VAL A 687 7.69 0.23 17.19
N MET A 688 6.96 -0.11 18.25
CA MET A 688 5.60 -0.66 18.11
C MET A 688 4.65 0.32 17.45
N GLN A 689 4.70 1.61 17.81
CA GLN A 689 3.90 2.64 17.14
C GLN A 689 4.28 2.79 15.65
N GLN A 690 5.56 2.67 15.32
CA GLN A 690 6.04 2.64 13.93
C GLN A 690 5.44 1.45 13.16
N VAL A 691 5.44 0.26 13.75
CA VAL A 691 4.83 -0.94 13.15
C VAL A 691 3.32 -0.72 12.92
N PHE A 692 2.61 -0.13 13.89
CA PHE A 692 1.18 0.16 13.76
C PHE A 692 0.89 1.17 12.64
N GLN A 693 1.72 2.19 12.46
CA GLN A 693 1.60 3.12 11.33
C GLN A 693 1.81 2.43 9.98
N MET A 694 2.78 1.51 9.90
CA MET A 694 2.98 0.69 8.69
C MET A 694 1.79 -0.23 8.42
N CYS A 695 1.26 -0.89 9.45
CA CYS A 695 0.04 -1.70 9.34
C CYS A 695 -1.13 -0.84 8.81
N ASN A 696 -1.32 0.36 9.34
CA ASN A 696 -2.35 1.30 8.87
C ASN A 696 -2.17 1.65 7.39
N THR A 697 -0.94 1.87 6.94
CA THR A 697 -0.65 2.13 5.52
C THR A 697 -1.05 0.93 4.64
N LEU A 698 -0.78 -0.30 5.08
CA LEU A 698 -1.18 -1.51 4.37
C LEU A 698 -2.70 -1.73 4.40
N LEU A 699 -3.34 -1.49 5.56
CA LEU A 699 -4.79 -1.58 5.72
C LEU A 699 -5.53 -0.57 4.81
N GLN A 700 -4.99 0.64 4.64
CA GLN A 700 -5.53 1.64 3.74
C GLN A 700 -5.35 1.30 2.25
N ARG A 701 -4.28 0.57 1.90
CA ARG A 701 -4.03 0.12 0.52
C ARG A 701 -4.92 -1.04 0.09
N ASN A 702 -5.30 -1.91 1.02
CA ASN A 702 -6.18 -3.03 0.73
C ASN A 702 -7.64 -2.55 0.69
N THR A 703 -8.35 -2.89 -0.38
CA THR A 703 -9.73 -2.41 -0.65
C THR A 703 -10.71 -2.85 0.45
N GLU A 704 -10.65 -4.09 0.90
CA GLU A 704 -11.59 -4.63 1.88
C GLU A 704 -11.40 -4.01 3.28
N THR A 705 -10.15 -3.86 3.72
CA THR A 705 -9.86 -3.24 5.02
C THR A 705 -10.12 -1.73 5.00
N ARG A 706 -9.86 -1.07 3.87
CA ARG A 706 -10.16 0.35 3.68
C ARG A 706 -11.67 0.63 3.71
N LYS A 707 -12.50 -0.17 3.02
CA LYS A 707 -13.97 -0.06 3.07
C LYS A 707 -14.51 -0.17 4.48
N ARG A 708 -13.96 -1.09 5.26
CA ARG A 708 -14.32 -1.30 6.67
C ARG A 708 -13.70 -0.27 7.61
N LYS A 709 -12.89 0.67 7.10
CA LYS A 709 -12.15 1.68 7.88
C LYS A 709 -11.35 1.08 9.03
N LEU A 710 -10.75 -0.10 8.78
CA LEU A 710 -9.94 -0.78 9.80
C LEU A 710 -8.63 -0.01 9.97
N THR A 711 -8.44 0.54 11.16
CA THR A 711 -7.22 1.25 11.56
C THR A 711 -6.85 0.90 12.98
N ILE A 712 -5.56 0.86 13.25
CA ILE A 712 -5.02 0.75 14.60
C ILE A 712 -4.86 2.18 15.13
N CYS A 713 -5.40 2.46 16.32
CA CYS A 713 -5.18 3.74 16.98
C CYS A 713 -3.71 3.88 17.37
N THR A 714 -3.06 4.94 16.92
CA THR A 714 -1.67 5.25 17.23
C THR A 714 -1.55 6.52 18.07
N TYR A 715 -0.49 6.62 18.84
CA TYR A 715 -0.13 7.81 19.62
C TYR A 715 1.37 8.04 19.55
N LYS A 716 1.81 9.27 19.73
CA LYS A 716 3.21 9.64 19.62
C LYS A 716 3.99 9.20 20.87
N VAL A 717 5.08 8.49 20.65
CA VAL A 717 6.07 8.12 21.68
C VAL A 717 7.41 8.70 21.29
N VAL A 718 8.01 9.48 22.19
CA VAL A 718 9.29 10.14 21.97
C VAL A 718 10.27 9.74 23.07
N PRO A 719 11.16 8.77 22.82
CA PRO A 719 12.29 8.49 23.70
C PRO A 719 13.22 9.69 23.76
N LEU A 720 13.74 10.03 24.92
CA LEU A 720 14.66 11.17 25.15
C LEU A 720 16.03 10.72 25.64
N SER A 721 16.07 9.54 26.26
CA SER A 721 17.25 8.87 26.78
C SER A 721 17.02 7.37 26.84
N GLN A 722 17.90 6.62 27.48
CA GLN A 722 17.73 5.17 27.63
C GLN A 722 16.52 4.80 28.49
N ARG A 723 16.19 5.62 29.51
CA ARG A 723 15.15 5.29 30.51
C ARG A 723 14.11 6.40 30.73
N SER A 724 14.10 7.42 29.90
CA SER A 724 13.16 8.55 30.01
C SER A 724 12.59 8.92 28.65
N GLY A 725 11.35 9.37 28.63
CA GLY A 725 10.70 9.88 27.44
C GLY A 725 9.32 10.46 27.71
N VAL A 726 8.70 10.96 26.66
CA VAL A 726 7.38 11.59 26.67
C VAL A 726 6.44 10.92 25.66
N LEU A 727 5.19 10.73 26.10
CA LEU A 727 4.13 10.12 25.29
C LEU A 727 2.97 11.10 25.15
N GLU A 728 2.30 11.03 24.02
CA GLU A 728 1.02 11.68 23.83
C GLU A 728 -0.02 11.04 24.77
N TRP A 729 -0.81 11.87 25.44
CA TRP A 729 -1.93 11.40 26.22
C TRP A 729 -3.15 11.15 25.33
N CYS A 730 -3.60 9.91 25.27
CA CYS A 730 -4.79 9.55 24.53
C CYS A 730 -6.05 10.06 25.23
N THR A 731 -6.75 11.01 24.64
CA THR A 731 -8.03 11.52 25.14
C THR A 731 -9.17 10.58 24.74
N GLY A 732 -10.25 10.56 25.52
CA GLY A 732 -11.43 9.73 25.21
C GLY A 732 -11.23 8.23 25.45
N THR A 733 -10.20 7.84 26.20
CA THR A 733 -9.93 6.45 26.59
C THR A 733 -10.30 6.19 28.04
N VAL A 734 -10.75 4.97 28.33
CA VAL A 734 -11.05 4.48 29.68
C VAL A 734 -10.29 3.15 29.85
N PRO A 735 -9.65 2.93 31.01
CA PRO A 735 -9.03 1.65 31.31
C PRO A 735 -10.05 0.52 31.23
N ILE A 736 -9.75 -0.53 30.45
CA ILE A 736 -10.68 -1.64 30.22
C ILE A 736 -11.13 -2.30 31.53
N GLY A 737 -10.26 -2.34 32.54
CA GLY A 737 -10.59 -2.85 33.88
C GLY A 737 -11.67 -2.01 34.58
N GLU A 738 -11.60 -0.68 34.46
CA GLU A 738 -12.64 0.21 35.03
C GLU A 738 -13.95 0.07 34.27
N PHE A 739 -13.89 -0.02 32.94
CA PHE A 739 -15.06 -0.26 32.11
C PHE A 739 -15.77 -1.57 32.47
N LEU A 740 -15.03 -2.67 32.57
CA LEU A 740 -15.58 -3.97 32.94
C LEU A 740 -16.17 -3.96 34.36
N LEU A 741 -15.50 -3.32 35.33
CA LEU A 741 -16.03 -3.18 36.68
C LEU A 741 -17.32 -2.36 36.70
N THR A 742 -17.39 -1.27 35.94
CA THR A 742 -18.59 -0.43 35.84
C THR A 742 -19.74 -1.20 35.20
N MET A 743 -19.50 -1.94 34.12
CA MET A 743 -20.50 -2.79 33.47
C MET A 743 -20.98 -3.91 34.38
N THR A 744 -20.09 -4.55 35.13
CA THR A 744 -20.44 -5.60 36.11
C THR A 744 -21.31 -5.03 37.23
N LEU A 745 -21.02 -3.83 37.73
CA LEU A 745 -21.81 -3.15 38.75
C LEU A 745 -23.20 -2.75 38.23
N VAL A 746 -23.33 -2.33 36.98
CA VAL A 746 -24.61 -2.03 36.31
C VAL A 746 -25.42 -3.33 36.20
N LEU A 747 -24.83 -4.39 35.68
CA LEU A 747 -25.50 -5.69 35.52
C LEU A 747 -25.95 -6.30 36.89
N ILE A 748 -25.14 -6.11 37.96
CA ILE A 748 -25.53 -6.55 39.33
C ILE A 748 -26.71 -5.72 39.84
N LYS A 749 -26.79 -4.43 39.54
CA LYS A 749 -27.92 -3.59 39.91
C LYS A 749 -29.21 -3.99 39.19
N ASP A 750 -29.11 -4.31 37.92
CA ASP A 750 -30.28 -4.64 37.09
C ASP A 750 -30.77 -6.06 37.30
N THR A 751 -29.87 -7.02 37.62
CA THR A 751 -30.25 -8.44 37.78
C THR A 751 -30.39 -8.91 39.21
N GLY A 752 -29.99 -8.13 40.19
CA GLY A 752 -30.05 -8.49 41.61
C GLY A 752 -29.18 -9.69 42.03
N GLN A 753 -28.39 -10.26 41.15
CA GLN A 753 -27.53 -11.41 41.40
C GLN A 753 -26.13 -10.97 41.85
N ARG A 754 -25.73 -11.42 43.03
CA ARG A 754 -24.35 -11.27 43.52
C ARG A 754 -23.43 -12.30 42.84
N ILE A 755 -22.64 -11.82 41.89
CA ILE A 755 -21.55 -12.63 41.30
C ILE A 755 -20.34 -12.57 42.23
N SER A 756 -20.18 -13.61 43.07
CA SER A 756 -19.08 -13.74 44.03
C SER A 756 -17.73 -14.16 43.41
N VAL A 757 -17.62 -14.30 42.09
CA VAL A 757 -16.48 -14.97 41.40
C VAL A 757 -15.32 -14.02 41.02
N LEU A 758 -15.51 -12.70 41.04
CA LEU A 758 -14.49 -11.76 40.52
C LEU A 758 -13.60 -11.07 41.59
N PHE A 759 -13.80 -11.34 42.86
CA PHE A 759 -13.02 -10.70 43.93
C PHE A 759 -11.72 -11.42 44.32
N ASN A 760 -11.46 -12.63 43.85
CA ASN A 760 -10.25 -13.39 44.18
C ASN A 760 -9.05 -13.15 43.28
N ALA A 761 -9.18 -12.35 42.23
CA ALA A 761 -8.07 -12.00 41.31
C ALA A 761 -7.18 -10.83 41.81
N LYS A 762 -7.51 -10.16 42.91
CA LYS A 762 -6.72 -9.06 43.50
C LYS A 762 -5.71 -9.49 44.55
N ARG A 763 -5.48 -10.80 44.76
CA ARG A 763 -4.54 -11.32 45.76
C ARG A 763 -3.54 -12.33 45.20
N LYS A 764 -3.05 -12.13 43.99
CA LYS A 764 -1.80 -12.79 43.56
C LYS A 764 -0.96 -11.81 42.76
#